data_f2524c55a2b7edea154878462cbeb8b3
#
_entry.id   f2524c55a2b7edea154878462cbeb8b3
#
_cell.length_a   1.000
_cell.length_b   1.000
_cell.length_c   1.000
_cell.angle_alpha   90.00
_cell.angle_beta   90.00
_cell.angle_gamma   90.00
#
_symmetry.space_group_name_H-M   'P 1'
#
loop_
_entity.id
_entity.type
_entity.pdbx_description
1 polymer ?
#
loop_
_entity_poly.entity_id
_entity_poly.type
_entity_poly.pdbx_seq_one_letter_code
_entity_poly.pdbx_strand_id
1 'polypeptide(L)'
;MKKSLLLTILLLLAALGVEAQVLNQAANWPNENWTLSGSYDAAYLYENPTISGGSSSFSYDEDDAGSSSINNVAVESPVIDLTGAFNASETEIIVSFNYVLRIYQAESLRLQYWDEDSMSWINWGSELLENSNFSTNFCNDTPSTYTSDALAITSFTSNQLQNFQYRISYDDNNSYGWGFCANAVNIISTIPPACPNVSSLMVSGINATSANANWVAGSDEIFWEVAVRLDTEAIPTSGTTIPVNTHSFTSLSPETNYVVYVRANCNVDGFSNWESENFTTGIDTSTYPVTFTTNPISTSGSYDIALVDLNGDFLDDIVSVSSSNINVHYQLAAGGFNMVNIATTSADNSPSWSLAAGDFDGNGYNDLLYGGGSGVTFMKANDTGTAYTEISGSDYVFSQRSNFVDINNDGHLDAFVCHDVEANVYFINDGSGNLTFYQGESVGVVENGLGLTPGGGNYGTVWIDFDNDRDMDLFIAKCRGGSTTISTNELWRNDGNGVFINIADSNGWYNTNYPTVGHNNASNLGDNIQTWSSAWADFDNDGDMDVYVGASSTSNGDSKLMKNNGDGTFTDVTSGSGVLAAQLGIENAPADFDNNGYVDILSNGDILFNNGDFTFTNYASNMPPTGAIGDTNNDGFLDVFRSGNIYLNNTNTNNWVKINTVGTVSNINGIGARVEIETASGTQIRDVRSGEGFEFMSSLNTHFGLGTDTTINSITIYWPSGIVDYIANPTINTTHNIVEGSALSVIDEALSDVSIYPNPVDDELTIKTSADIFDKIATVFDINGKRLSSTKLKTNTLDVSNLASGVYFLRLESDGKIIKRKFIKK
;
A
#
# COMPACT_ATOMS: atom_id res chain seq x y z
N MET A 1 67.05 -24.27 -38.03
CA MET A 1 66.71 -23.61 -36.75
C MET A 1 65.24 -23.60 -36.37
N LYS A 2 64.23 -23.61 -37.29
CA LYS A 2 62.82 -23.61 -36.93
C LYS A 2 62.23 -24.97 -36.46
N LYS A 3 62.84 -26.10 -36.83
CA LYS A 3 62.41 -27.43 -36.38
C LYS A 3 62.92 -27.84 -34.99
N SER A 4 64.07 -27.29 -34.57
CA SER A 4 64.60 -27.56 -33.24
C SER A 4 63.87 -26.77 -32.12
N LEU A 5 63.39 -25.60 -32.43
CA LEU A 5 62.60 -24.78 -31.45
C LEU A 5 61.19 -25.32 -31.16
N LEU A 6 60.64 -26.00 -32.20
CA LEU A 6 59.31 -26.60 -32.02
C LEU A 6 59.36 -27.88 -31.17
N LEU A 7 60.45 -28.60 -31.25
CA LEU A 7 60.70 -29.83 -30.47
C LEU A 7 60.99 -29.50 -28.99
N THR A 8 61.69 -28.37 -28.74
CA THR A 8 61.97 -27.91 -27.36
C THR A 8 60.76 -27.33 -26.67
N ILE A 9 59.84 -26.67 -27.40
CA ILE A 9 58.60 -26.21 -26.86
C ILE A 9 57.61 -27.36 -26.63
N LEU A 10 57.66 -28.41 -27.49
CA LEU A 10 56.81 -29.59 -27.24
C LEU A 10 57.35 -30.46 -26.09
N LEU A 11 58.64 -30.43 -25.80
CA LEU A 11 59.24 -31.11 -24.65
C LEU A 11 59.10 -30.29 -23.35
N LEU A 12 58.94 -28.96 -23.40
CA LEU A 12 58.60 -28.15 -22.21
C LEU A 12 57.10 -28.20 -21.84
N LEU A 13 56.21 -28.46 -22.81
CA LEU A 13 54.76 -28.66 -22.56
C LEU A 13 54.48 -30.11 -22.13
N ALA A 14 55.40 -31.06 -22.25
CA ALA A 14 55.27 -32.43 -21.75
C ALA A 14 55.86 -32.63 -20.34
N ALA A 15 56.35 -31.55 -19.71
CA ALA A 15 56.90 -31.60 -18.34
C ALA A 15 56.04 -30.87 -17.29
N LEU A 16 54.82 -30.47 -17.64
CA LEU A 16 53.76 -30.28 -16.68
C LEU A 16 53.07 -31.63 -16.52
N GLY A 17 53.73 -32.54 -15.84
CA GLY A 17 53.14 -33.78 -15.40
C GLY A 17 51.95 -33.43 -14.49
N VAL A 18 50.78 -33.68 -14.98
CA VAL A 18 49.62 -33.89 -14.06
C VAL A 18 50.07 -35.16 -13.30
N GLU A 19 50.55 -34.99 -12.08
CA GLU A 19 50.76 -36.12 -11.19
C GLU A 19 49.41 -36.78 -11.03
N ALA A 20 49.32 -38.09 -11.25
CA ALA A 20 48.10 -38.83 -11.10
C ALA A 20 47.75 -38.79 -9.62
N GLN A 21 46.54 -38.27 -9.28
CA GLN A 21 46.05 -38.29 -7.91
C GLN A 21 46.15 -39.66 -7.28
N VAL A 22 46.56 -39.73 -6.01
CA VAL A 22 46.69 -40.97 -5.27
C VAL A 22 45.33 -41.65 -5.09
N LEU A 23 44.29 -40.85 -4.86
CA LEU A 23 42.94 -41.33 -4.82
C LEU A 23 42.16 -40.77 -6.02
N ASN A 24 41.67 -41.65 -6.86
CA ASN A 24 40.73 -41.33 -7.95
C ASN A 24 39.90 -42.57 -8.24
N GLN A 25 38.72 -42.62 -7.65
CA GLN A 25 37.85 -43.79 -7.69
C GLN A 25 36.46 -43.43 -8.17
N ALA A 26 36.10 -43.94 -9.35
CA ALA A 26 34.80 -43.86 -9.90
C ALA A 26 33.92 -45.05 -9.42
N ALA A 27 32.68 -44.75 -9.05
CA ALA A 27 31.70 -45.77 -8.74
C ALA A 27 30.85 -46.11 -9.93
N ASN A 28 30.64 -47.39 -10.17
CA ASN A 28 29.73 -47.93 -11.16
C ASN A 28 28.46 -48.42 -10.44
N TRP A 29 27.32 -47.87 -10.74
CA TRP A 29 26.05 -48.26 -10.17
C TRP A 29 25.23 -49.12 -11.12
N PRO A 30 24.35 -50.04 -10.57
CA PRO A 30 24.43 -50.61 -9.23
C PRO A 30 25.64 -51.56 -9.14
N ASN A 31 26.26 -51.65 -7.95
CA ASN A 31 27.39 -52.51 -7.72
C ASN A 31 27.31 -53.10 -6.30
N GLU A 32 27.72 -54.37 -6.17
CA GLU A 32 27.59 -55.16 -4.94
C GLU A 32 28.53 -54.68 -3.80
N ASN A 33 29.45 -53.81 -4.06
CA ASN A 33 30.41 -53.30 -3.05
C ASN A 33 29.84 -52.07 -2.27
N TRP A 34 28.71 -51.51 -2.68
CA TRP A 34 28.03 -50.44 -1.97
C TRP A 34 26.90 -51.02 -1.15
N THR A 35 26.65 -50.43 0.01
CA THR A 35 25.63 -50.90 0.93
C THR A 35 24.47 -49.88 0.95
N LEU A 36 23.28 -50.41 1.23
CA LEU A 36 22.07 -49.60 1.40
C LEU A 36 21.70 -49.59 2.88
N SER A 37 21.35 -48.43 3.37
CA SER A 37 20.85 -48.24 4.72
C SER A 37 19.63 -47.35 4.77
N GLY A 38 18.91 -47.35 5.90
CA GLY A 38 17.73 -46.55 6.11
C GLY A 38 16.44 -47.37 6.18
N SER A 39 15.31 -46.68 6.14
CA SER A 39 13.94 -47.25 6.12
C SER A 39 13.29 -46.90 4.81
N TYR A 40 13.10 -47.87 3.92
CA TYR A 40 12.59 -47.65 2.59
C TYR A 40 11.89 -48.91 2.06
N ASP A 41 11.01 -48.74 1.06
CA ASP A 41 10.44 -49.87 0.36
C ASP A 41 11.32 -50.31 -0.83
N ALA A 42 11.90 -51.51 -0.72
CA ALA A 42 12.81 -52.04 -1.71
C ALA A 42 12.18 -52.28 -3.09
N ALA A 43 10.86 -52.26 -3.21
CA ALA A 43 10.16 -52.40 -4.48
C ALA A 43 10.39 -51.21 -5.40
N TYR A 44 10.62 -50.05 -4.85
CA TYR A 44 10.80 -48.77 -5.58
C TYR A 44 12.27 -48.33 -5.74
N LEU A 45 13.19 -49.21 -5.35
CA LEU A 45 14.61 -49.02 -5.66
C LEU A 45 14.85 -49.39 -7.14
N TYR A 46 15.60 -48.53 -7.82
CA TYR A 46 15.96 -48.73 -9.23
C TYR A 46 14.81 -48.80 -10.20
N GLU A 47 13.62 -48.30 -9.87
CA GLU A 47 12.48 -48.30 -10.80
C GLU A 47 12.79 -47.49 -12.06
N ASN A 48 13.53 -46.41 -11.93
CA ASN A 48 14.08 -45.59 -13.01
C ASN A 48 15.62 -45.67 -13.01
N PRO A 49 16.23 -46.82 -13.41
CA PRO A 49 17.64 -47.10 -13.10
C PRO A 49 18.66 -46.37 -13.98
N THR A 50 18.21 -45.42 -14.82
CA THR A 50 19.13 -44.67 -15.70
C THR A 50 18.78 -43.22 -15.70
N ILE A 51 19.77 -42.37 -15.55
CA ILE A 51 19.70 -40.92 -15.80
C ILE A 51 19.65 -40.67 -17.32
N SER A 52 19.05 -39.58 -17.74
CA SER A 52 18.96 -39.14 -19.12
C SER A 52 20.24 -39.38 -19.91
N GLY A 53 20.16 -40.18 -20.98
CA GLY A 53 21.34 -40.63 -21.76
C GLY A 53 21.74 -42.08 -21.51
N GLY A 54 21.07 -42.83 -20.65
CA GLY A 54 21.21 -44.30 -20.55
C GLY A 54 22.33 -44.77 -19.59
N SER A 55 22.88 -43.90 -18.76
CA SER A 55 23.87 -44.29 -17.75
C SER A 55 23.19 -44.85 -16.51
N SER A 56 23.66 -46.00 -16.00
CA SER A 56 23.18 -46.65 -14.79
C SER A 56 23.23 -45.67 -13.59
N SER A 57 22.15 -45.66 -12.82
CA SER A 57 22.05 -44.82 -11.64
C SER A 57 21.52 -45.61 -10.43
N PHE A 58 21.85 -45.09 -9.23
CA PHE A 58 21.03 -45.39 -8.06
C PHE A 58 19.81 -44.49 -8.09
N SER A 59 18.63 -45.06 -7.91
CA SER A 59 17.40 -44.31 -7.87
C SER A 59 16.44 -44.85 -6.82
N TYR A 60 15.68 -43.94 -6.23
CA TYR A 60 14.55 -44.25 -5.38
C TYR A 60 13.35 -43.42 -5.84
N ASP A 61 12.25 -44.10 -6.15
CA ASP A 61 11.00 -43.49 -6.58
C ASP A 61 10.05 -43.41 -5.38
N GLU A 62 10.02 -42.26 -4.75
CA GLU A 62 9.20 -42.05 -3.55
C GLU A 62 7.75 -41.77 -3.89
N ASP A 63 7.47 -41.19 -5.07
CA ASP A 63 6.12 -40.93 -5.56
C ASP A 63 5.30 -42.24 -5.69
N ASP A 64 5.89 -43.26 -6.26
CA ASP A 64 5.27 -44.58 -6.38
C ASP A 64 5.25 -45.38 -5.07
N ALA A 65 6.20 -45.09 -4.13
CA ALA A 65 6.19 -45.72 -2.80
C ALA A 65 4.98 -45.28 -1.93
N GLY A 66 4.43 -44.09 -2.20
CA GLY A 66 3.16 -43.62 -1.65
C GLY A 66 3.28 -42.93 -0.27
N SER A 67 2.29 -42.09 0.00
CA SER A 67 2.27 -41.12 1.13
C SER A 67 2.19 -41.68 2.56
N SER A 68 2.23 -42.98 2.75
CA SER A 68 2.04 -43.64 4.07
C SER A 68 3.31 -44.22 4.68
N SER A 69 4.44 -44.10 4.04
CA SER A 69 5.73 -44.65 4.47
C SER A 69 6.71 -43.52 4.78
N ILE A 70 7.50 -43.66 5.83
CA ILE A 70 8.65 -42.80 6.10
C ILE A 70 9.80 -43.40 5.32
N ASN A 71 10.30 -42.66 4.33
CA ASN A 71 11.39 -43.13 3.47
C ASN A 71 12.64 -42.31 3.71
N ASN A 72 13.66 -42.97 4.24
CA ASN A 72 15.01 -42.48 4.19
C ASN A 72 15.91 -43.58 3.62
N VAL A 73 16.61 -43.31 2.57
CA VAL A 73 17.50 -44.26 1.92
C VAL A 73 18.88 -43.64 1.66
N ALA A 74 19.90 -44.32 2.07
CA ALA A 74 21.25 -43.91 1.78
C ALA A 74 22.04 -45.02 1.10
N VAL A 75 22.87 -44.60 0.15
CA VAL A 75 23.82 -45.48 -0.51
C VAL A 75 25.23 -45.16 -0.03
N GLU A 76 25.89 -46.13 0.60
CA GLU A 76 27.11 -45.98 1.36
C GLU A 76 28.27 -46.62 0.58
N SER A 77 29.38 -45.89 0.46
CA SER A 77 30.56 -46.34 -0.24
C SER A 77 31.19 -47.54 0.50
N PRO A 78 31.97 -48.37 -0.19
CA PRO A 78 32.95 -49.22 0.44
C PRO A 78 33.91 -48.42 1.32
N VAL A 79 34.58 -49.09 2.30
CA VAL A 79 35.65 -48.47 3.07
C VAL A 79 36.79 -48.10 2.18
N ILE A 80 37.28 -46.87 2.31
CA ILE A 80 38.38 -46.27 1.54
C ILE A 80 39.50 -45.97 2.52
N ASP A 81 40.71 -46.47 2.23
CA ASP A 81 41.92 -46.14 2.98
C ASP A 81 42.57 -44.87 2.38
N LEU A 82 42.46 -43.76 3.08
CA LEU A 82 43.00 -42.44 2.69
C LEU A 82 44.46 -42.25 3.09
N THR A 83 45.09 -43.25 3.76
CA THR A 83 46.50 -43.17 4.26
C THR A 83 47.48 -42.84 3.12
N GLY A 84 47.25 -43.38 1.92
CA GLY A 84 48.09 -43.12 0.73
C GLY A 84 48.08 -41.67 0.31
N ALA A 85 46.88 -41.08 0.19
CA ALA A 85 46.66 -39.68 -0.17
C ALA A 85 47.26 -38.73 0.89
N PHE A 86 47.00 -39.01 2.17
CA PHE A 86 47.55 -38.25 3.29
C PHE A 86 49.10 -38.21 3.26
N ASN A 87 49.74 -39.37 3.07
CA ASN A 87 51.22 -39.46 2.97
C ASN A 87 51.80 -38.77 1.75
N ALA A 88 51.04 -38.61 0.68
CA ALA A 88 51.40 -37.88 -0.52
C ALA A 88 51.18 -36.39 -0.42
N SER A 89 50.72 -35.88 0.71
CA SER A 89 50.26 -34.50 0.93
C SER A 89 49.01 -34.10 0.11
N GLU A 90 48.27 -35.05 -0.43
CA GLU A 90 46.95 -34.85 -1.02
C GLU A 90 45.91 -34.89 0.08
N THR A 91 45.89 -33.85 0.87
CA THR A 91 45.11 -33.81 2.13
C THR A 91 43.72 -33.18 1.99
N GLU A 92 43.27 -32.96 0.79
CA GLU A 92 41.88 -32.57 0.47
C GLU A 92 41.20 -33.67 -0.32
N ILE A 93 40.00 -34.02 0.06
CA ILE A 93 39.16 -35.03 -0.59
C ILE A 93 37.92 -34.35 -1.17
N ILE A 94 37.60 -34.68 -2.43
CA ILE A 94 36.45 -34.13 -3.17
C ILE A 94 35.64 -35.28 -3.74
N VAL A 95 34.32 -35.20 -3.62
CA VAL A 95 33.36 -36.13 -4.25
C VAL A 95 32.55 -35.36 -5.30
N SER A 96 32.40 -35.94 -6.46
CA SER A 96 31.54 -35.44 -7.53
C SER A 96 30.58 -36.52 -8.04
N PHE A 97 29.35 -36.12 -8.42
CA PHE A 97 28.38 -37.01 -9.05
C PHE A 97 27.35 -36.23 -9.81
N ASN A 98 26.61 -36.88 -10.71
CA ASN A 98 25.42 -36.31 -11.33
C ASN A 98 24.20 -36.76 -10.57
N TYR A 99 23.21 -35.88 -10.46
CA TYR A 99 21.95 -36.18 -9.78
C TYR A 99 20.76 -35.54 -10.48
N VAL A 100 19.59 -36.14 -10.25
CA VAL A 100 18.28 -35.56 -10.51
C VAL A 100 17.50 -35.67 -9.21
N LEU A 101 17.05 -34.53 -8.72
CA LEU A 101 16.25 -34.37 -7.52
C LEU A 101 15.05 -33.50 -7.83
N ARG A 102 13.89 -33.89 -7.39
CA ARG A 102 12.68 -33.11 -7.43
C ARG A 102 12.11 -33.04 -6.02
N ILE A 103 11.83 -31.82 -5.54
CA ILE A 103 11.31 -31.55 -4.20
C ILE A 103 9.83 -31.19 -4.33
N TYR A 104 8.98 -31.89 -3.62
CA TYR A 104 7.55 -31.60 -3.58
C TYR A 104 7.13 -30.86 -2.29
N GLN A 105 7.68 -31.27 -1.16
CA GLN A 105 7.36 -30.68 0.14
C GLN A 105 8.62 -30.41 0.97
N ALA A 106 9.29 -31.42 1.48
CA ALA A 106 10.38 -31.25 2.42
C ALA A 106 11.52 -32.28 2.24
N GLU A 107 11.58 -32.93 1.10
CA GLU A 107 12.63 -33.92 0.80
C GLU A 107 14.00 -33.28 0.83
N SER A 108 14.97 -34.02 1.27
CA SER A 108 16.39 -33.63 1.29
C SER A 108 17.31 -34.68 0.69
N LEU A 109 18.29 -34.21 -0.07
CA LEU A 109 19.39 -35.05 -0.59
C LEU A 109 20.71 -34.44 -0.12
N ARG A 110 21.55 -35.28 0.51
CA ARG A 110 22.79 -34.84 1.15
C ARG A 110 23.94 -35.77 0.84
N LEU A 111 25.16 -35.18 0.71
CA LEU A 111 26.40 -35.93 0.81
C LEU A 111 26.82 -35.94 2.27
N GLN A 112 27.25 -37.11 2.78
CA GLN A 112 27.75 -37.30 4.15
C GLN A 112 29.01 -38.13 4.12
N TYR A 113 29.88 -37.97 5.11
CA TYR A 113 31.00 -38.87 5.36
C TYR A 113 30.88 -39.52 6.73
N TRP A 114 31.41 -40.70 6.85
CA TRP A 114 31.47 -41.44 8.11
C TRP A 114 32.64 -40.98 8.99
N ASP A 115 32.34 -40.51 10.17
CA ASP A 115 33.39 -40.23 11.18
C ASP A 115 33.52 -41.42 12.13
N GLU A 116 34.59 -42.17 11.95
CA GLU A 116 34.87 -43.38 12.69
C GLU A 116 35.13 -43.12 14.16
N ASP A 117 35.53 -41.91 14.58
CA ASP A 117 35.81 -41.60 15.96
C ASP A 117 34.51 -41.26 16.73
N SER A 118 33.58 -40.60 16.10
CA SER A 118 32.25 -40.31 16.66
C SER A 118 31.20 -41.38 16.36
N MET A 119 31.51 -42.34 15.50
CA MET A 119 30.59 -43.38 15.03
C MET A 119 29.30 -42.79 14.45
N SER A 120 29.43 -41.75 13.64
CA SER A 120 28.29 -41.01 13.07
C SER A 120 28.54 -40.49 11.67
N TRP A 121 27.45 -40.33 10.92
CA TRP A 121 27.47 -39.67 9.63
C TRP A 121 27.44 -38.15 9.77
N ILE A 122 28.38 -37.45 9.18
CA ILE A 122 28.55 -36.01 9.24
C ILE A 122 28.20 -35.45 7.87
N ASN A 123 27.41 -34.37 7.81
CA ASN A 123 27.08 -33.68 6.56
C ASN A 123 28.35 -33.11 5.93
N TRP A 124 28.50 -33.35 4.62
CA TRP A 124 29.63 -32.86 3.84
C TRP A 124 29.11 -31.83 2.85
N GLY A 125 29.17 -30.57 3.23
CA GLY A 125 28.58 -29.46 2.48
C GLY A 125 27.08 -29.24 2.73
N SER A 126 26.51 -28.40 1.92
CA SER A 126 25.08 -28.03 1.98
C SER A 126 24.20 -29.13 1.39
N GLU A 127 22.89 -28.97 1.62
CA GLU A 127 21.86 -29.78 0.99
C GLU A 127 21.82 -29.52 -0.52
N LEU A 128 21.58 -30.57 -1.30
CA LEU A 128 21.50 -30.45 -2.75
C LEU A 128 20.18 -29.78 -3.17
N LEU A 129 20.30 -28.91 -4.15
CA LEU A 129 19.14 -28.18 -4.65
C LEU A 129 18.40 -28.97 -5.71
N GLU A 130 17.13 -28.66 -5.84
CA GLU A 130 16.24 -29.18 -6.86
C GLU A 130 16.72 -28.84 -8.28
N ASN A 131 16.54 -29.78 -9.23
CA ASN A 131 16.82 -29.49 -10.62
C ASN A 131 15.75 -28.60 -11.28
N SER A 132 16.14 -27.75 -12.20
CA SER A 132 15.29 -26.71 -12.77
C SER A 132 14.30 -27.15 -13.85
N ASN A 133 14.41 -28.37 -14.39
CA ASN A 133 13.58 -28.88 -15.49
C ASN A 133 12.94 -30.21 -15.10
N PHE A 134 11.60 -30.28 -15.15
CA PHE A 134 10.83 -31.45 -14.73
C PHE A 134 10.17 -32.15 -15.91
N SER A 135 10.29 -33.47 -15.97
CA SER A 135 9.51 -34.34 -16.84
C SER A 135 8.57 -35.25 -16.03
N THR A 136 7.71 -36.00 -16.69
CA THR A 136 6.85 -37.01 -16.04
C THR A 136 7.63 -38.16 -15.41
N ASN A 137 8.87 -38.37 -15.83
CA ASN A 137 9.82 -39.30 -15.25
C ASN A 137 11.06 -38.53 -14.82
N PHE A 138 11.21 -38.30 -13.52
CA PHE A 138 12.21 -37.40 -12.96
C PHE A 138 13.65 -37.83 -13.26
N CYS A 139 13.97 -39.12 -13.39
CA CYS A 139 15.30 -39.58 -13.79
C CYS A 139 15.66 -39.28 -15.26
N ASN A 140 14.72 -38.88 -16.08
CA ASN A 140 14.96 -38.45 -17.45
C ASN A 140 15.19 -36.93 -17.58
N ASP A 141 15.11 -36.22 -16.49
CA ASP A 141 15.41 -34.78 -16.48
C ASP A 141 16.90 -34.55 -16.73
N THR A 142 17.26 -33.32 -17.11
CA THR A 142 18.67 -32.95 -17.28
C THR A 142 19.36 -32.98 -15.92
N PRO A 143 20.37 -33.86 -15.74
CA PRO A 143 21.05 -33.98 -14.45
C PRO A 143 21.85 -32.73 -14.13
N SER A 144 21.90 -32.37 -12.86
CA SER A 144 22.87 -31.43 -12.31
C SER A 144 24.13 -32.19 -11.91
N THR A 145 25.29 -31.56 -12.03
CA THR A 145 26.54 -32.11 -11.49
C THR A 145 26.80 -31.47 -10.15
N TYR A 146 26.95 -32.27 -9.12
CA TYR A 146 27.40 -31.85 -7.81
C TYR A 146 28.90 -32.09 -7.67
N THR A 147 29.59 -31.14 -7.07
CA THR A 147 30.98 -31.30 -6.58
C THR A 147 31.02 -30.78 -5.17
N SER A 148 31.47 -31.60 -4.25
CA SER A 148 31.55 -31.26 -2.84
C SER A 148 32.57 -30.16 -2.57
N ASP A 149 32.41 -29.48 -1.45
CA ASP A 149 33.51 -28.74 -0.85
C ASP A 149 34.68 -29.70 -0.58
N ALA A 150 35.92 -29.17 -0.62
CA ALA A 150 37.08 -29.96 -0.27
C ALA A 150 37.05 -30.32 1.24
N LEU A 151 37.07 -31.59 1.56
CA LEU A 151 37.15 -32.10 2.92
C LEU A 151 38.64 -32.23 3.31
N ALA A 152 39.09 -31.37 4.22
CA ALA A 152 40.42 -31.45 4.75
C ALA A 152 40.59 -32.64 5.69
N ILE A 153 41.52 -33.54 5.41
CA ILE A 153 41.82 -34.74 6.19
C ILE A 153 43.06 -34.59 7.08
N THR A 154 43.64 -33.40 7.17
CA THR A 154 44.83 -33.10 7.97
C THR A 154 44.64 -33.35 9.45
N SER A 155 43.42 -33.21 9.97
CA SER A 155 43.04 -33.46 11.34
C SER A 155 42.52 -34.88 11.63
N PHE A 156 42.42 -35.72 10.58
CA PHE A 156 41.90 -37.08 10.74
C PHE A 156 42.87 -37.97 11.52
N THR A 157 42.33 -38.74 12.43
CA THR A 157 43.06 -39.78 13.13
C THR A 157 43.47 -40.92 12.17
N SER A 158 44.39 -41.73 12.56
CA SER A 158 44.77 -42.94 11.76
C SER A 158 43.55 -43.85 11.55
N ASN A 159 42.61 -43.89 12.50
CA ASN A 159 41.44 -44.70 12.38
C ASN A 159 40.45 -44.12 11.33
N GLN A 160 40.24 -42.85 11.37
CA GLN A 160 39.40 -42.14 10.37
C GLN A 160 40.03 -42.27 8.95
N LEU A 161 41.34 -42.14 8.81
CA LEU A 161 42.01 -42.30 7.51
C LEU A 161 41.87 -43.71 6.95
N GLN A 162 41.94 -44.77 7.77
CA GLN A 162 41.88 -46.15 7.31
C GLN A 162 40.45 -46.65 7.05
N ASN A 163 39.46 -46.01 7.63
CA ASN A 163 38.04 -46.43 7.60
C ASN A 163 37.11 -45.41 7.03
N PHE A 164 37.57 -44.57 6.11
CA PHE A 164 36.76 -43.53 5.50
C PHE A 164 35.66 -44.14 4.64
N GLN A 165 34.46 -43.58 4.76
CA GLN A 165 33.32 -43.88 3.91
C GLN A 165 32.54 -42.59 3.65
N TYR A 166 31.84 -42.53 2.53
CA TYR A 166 30.86 -41.46 2.24
C TYR A 166 29.56 -42.07 1.73
N ARG A 167 28.52 -41.30 1.79
CA ARG A 167 27.18 -41.72 1.31
C ARG A 167 26.40 -40.59 0.69
N ILE A 168 25.48 -40.92 -0.22
CA ILE A 168 24.42 -40.07 -0.70
C ILE A 168 23.15 -40.49 0.04
N SER A 169 22.56 -39.59 0.79
CA SER A 169 21.44 -39.84 1.68
C SER A 169 20.23 -39.02 1.25
N TYR A 170 19.11 -39.68 0.98
CA TYR A 170 17.81 -39.10 0.75
C TYR A 170 16.91 -39.29 1.98
N ASP A 171 16.10 -38.27 2.29
CA ASP A 171 15.12 -38.32 3.36
C ASP A 171 13.87 -37.54 2.93
N ASP A 172 12.70 -38.18 3.01
CA ASP A 172 11.42 -37.53 2.71
C ASP A 172 10.93 -36.61 3.83
N ASN A 173 11.65 -36.57 4.97
CA ASN A 173 11.31 -35.78 6.17
C ASN A 173 9.86 -36.01 6.65
N ASN A 174 9.35 -37.22 6.52
CA ASN A 174 7.97 -37.64 6.81
C ASN A 174 6.93 -36.90 5.95
N SER A 175 7.30 -36.54 4.74
CA SER A 175 6.42 -35.92 3.75
C SER A 175 6.31 -36.81 2.51
N TYR A 176 5.40 -36.48 1.63
CA TYR A 176 5.30 -37.11 0.32
C TYR A 176 6.28 -36.46 -0.63
N GLY A 177 7.08 -37.23 -1.38
CA GLY A 177 8.14 -36.76 -2.25
C GLY A 177 8.12 -37.37 -3.65
N TRP A 178 9.09 -36.97 -4.47
CA TRP A 178 9.29 -37.53 -5.80
C TRP A 178 10.44 -38.54 -5.84
N GLY A 179 11.40 -38.41 -4.94
CA GLY A 179 12.59 -39.23 -4.92
C GLY A 179 13.76 -38.63 -5.69
N PHE A 180 14.78 -39.43 -5.99
CA PHE A 180 16.00 -38.96 -6.62
C PHE A 180 16.70 -40.05 -7.45
N CYS A 181 17.63 -39.57 -8.34
CA CYS A 181 18.56 -40.43 -9.07
C CYS A 181 19.98 -39.86 -8.96
N ALA A 182 20.98 -40.74 -8.81
CA ALA A 182 22.38 -40.32 -8.79
C ALA A 182 23.28 -41.30 -9.58
N ASN A 183 24.27 -40.78 -10.30
CA ASN A 183 25.25 -41.61 -11.01
C ASN A 183 26.63 -40.90 -11.18
N ALA A 184 27.55 -41.59 -11.81
CA ALA A 184 28.88 -41.09 -12.14
C ALA A 184 29.62 -40.57 -10.90
N VAL A 185 29.44 -41.24 -9.76
CA VAL A 185 30.07 -40.84 -8.50
C VAL A 185 31.57 -41.08 -8.59
N ASN A 186 32.35 -40.08 -8.23
CA ASN A 186 33.81 -40.14 -8.22
C ASN A 186 34.33 -39.43 -6.98
N ILE A 187 35.35 -40.01 -6.37
CA ILE A 187 36.10 -39.41 -5.26
C ILE A 187 37.58 -39.26 -5.67
N ILE A 188 38.12 -38.10 -5.38
CA ILE A 188 39.54 -37.77 -5.65
C ILE A 188 40.17 -37.15 -4.43
N SER A 189 41.53 -37.30 -4.33
CA SER A 189 42.36 -36.52 -3.41
C SER A 189 43.09 -35.42 -4.13
N THR A 190 43.33 -34.31 -3.48
CA THR A 190 44.09 -33.18 -4.03
C THR A 190 45.07 -32.59 -3.03
N ILE A 191 46.12 -31.96 -3.54
CA ILE A 191 47.04 -31.16 -2.72
C ILE A 191 46.35 -29.80 -2.48
N PRO A 192 46.20 -29.35 -1.24
CA PRO A 192 45.65 -28.04 -0.95
C PRO A 192 46.44 -26.96 -1.71
N PRO A 193 45.77 -25.96 -2.30
CA PRO A 193 46.48 -24.87 -2.93
C PRO A 193 47.31 -24.09 -1.93
N ALA A 194 48.49 -23.63 -2.33
CA ALA A 194 49.43 -22.87 -1.48
C ALA A 194 48.79 -21.57 -0.97
N CYS A 195 47.80 -21.04 -1.71
CA CYS A 195 46.99 -19.91 -1.31
C CYS A 195 45.50 -20.25 -1.56
N PRO A 196 44.80 -20.80 -0.58
CA PRO A 196 43.40 -21.18 -0.71
C PRO A 196 42.47 -19.96 -0.93
N ASN A 197 41.36 -20.19 -1.61
CA ASN A 197 40.36 -19.17 -1.79
C ASN A 197 39.65 -18.86 -0.44
N VAL A 198 39.17 -17.64 -0.30
CA VAL A 198 38.24 -17.29 0.77
C VAL A 198 36.94 -18.07 0.60
N SER A 199 36.16 -18.24 1.69
CA SER A 199 34.88 -18.93 1.65
C SER A 199 33.80 -18.10 2.29
N SER A 200 32.51 -18.45 2.09
CA SER A 200 31.36 -17.79 2.70
C SER A 200 31.36 -16.27 2.48
N LEU A 201 31.71 -15.82 1.27
CA LEU A 201 31.61 -14.42 0.91
C LEU A 201 30.14 -14.02 0.90
N MET A 202 29.81 -12.99 1.68
CA MET A 202 28.46 -12.44 1.79
C MET A 202 28.48 -10.93 1.66
N VAL A 203 27.46 -10.37 1.01
CA VAL A 203 27.20 -8.94 0.96
C VAL A 203 25.98 -8.62 1.83
N SER A 204 26.09 -7.60 2.66
CA SER A 204 25.07 -7.19 3.62
C SER A 204 25.08 -5.68 3.81
N GLY A 205 24.09 -5.12 4.52
CA GLY A 205 24.01 -3.68 4.78
C GLY A 205 23.98 -2.87 3.48
N ILE A 206 23.27 -3.39 2.48
CA ILE A 206 23.17 -2.77 1.16
C ILE A 206 22.28 -1.53 1.28
N ASN A 207 22.84 -0.38 0.90
CA ASN A 207 22.14 0.90 0.82
C ASN A 207 22.24 1.46 -0.60
N ALA A 208 21.72 2.65 -0.82
CA ALA A 208 21.80 3.31 -2.13
C ALA A 208 23.24 3.52 -2.63
N THR A 209 24.17 3.82 -1.72
CA THR A 209 25.53 4.23 -2.07
C THR A 209 26.63 3.41 -1.36
N SER A 210 26.23 2.34 -0.64
CA SER A 210 27.19 1.53 0.13
C SER A 210 26.71 0.09 0.29
N ALA A 211 27.67 -0.81 0.52
CA ALA A 211 27.45 -2.20 0.89
C ALA A 211 28.63 -2.72 1.73
N ASN A 212 28.41 -3.73 2.56
CA ASN A 212 29.42 -4.38 3.36
C ASN A 212 29.66 -5.81 2.84
N ALA A 213 30.90 -6.20 2.68
CA ALA A 213 31.28 -7.58 2.41
C ALA A 213 31.99 -8.19 3.61
N ASN A 214 31.74 -9.46 3.85
CA ASN A 214 32.40 -10.27 4.88
C ASN A 214 32.62 -11.69 4.34
N TRP A 215 33.70 -12.34 4.77
CA TRP A 215 34.10 -13.67 4.31
C TRP A 215 34.87 -14.42 5.39
N VAL A 216 35.08 -15.69 5.16
CA VAL A 216 35.92 -16.54 5.99
C VAL A 216 37.27 -16.76 5.28
N ALA A 217 38.34 -16.64 6.03
CA ALA A 217 39.70 -16.93 5.53
C ALA A 217 39.81 -18.38 5.00
N GLY A 218 40.57 -18.59 3.93
CA GLY A 218 40.79 -19.89 3.35
C GLY A 218 41.82 -20.72 4.16
N SER A 219 42.72 -20.04 4.86
CA SER A 219 43.76 -20.62 5.73
C SER A 219 44.22 -19.60 6.78
N ASP A 220 45.51 -19.44 6.97
CA ASP A 220 46.12 -18.53 7.96
C ASP A 220 46.48 -17.15 7.37
N GLU A 221 45.90 -16.78 6.25
CA GLU A 221 46.09 -15.47 5.66
C GLU A 221 45.54 -14.34 6.53
N ILE A 222 46.28 -13.24 6.59
CA ILE A 222 45.95 -12.05 7.36
C ILE A 222 45.78 -10.81 6.50
N PHE A 223 45.87 -10.96 5.20
CA PHE A 223 45.59 -9.91 4.22
C PHE A 223 44.74 -10.44 3.09
N TRP A 224 43.88 -9.60 2.57
CA TRP A 224 43.01 -9.87 1.42
C TRP A 224 43.07 -8.72 0.43
N GLU A 225 42.80 -8.99 -0.82
CA GLU A 225 42.44 -7.95 -1.78
C GLU A 225 40.93 -7.97 -1.99
N VAL A 226 40.36 -6.76 -2.00
CA VAL A 226 38.91 -6.54 -2.25
C VAL A 226 38.75 -5.58 -3.42
N ALA A 227 37.71 -5.78 -4.21
CA ALA A 227 37.27 -4.87 -5.25
C ALA A 227 35.76 -4.93 -5.43
N VAL A 228 35.15 -3.84 -5.91
CA VAL A 228 33.81 -3.81 -6.42
C VAL A 228 33.81 -3.33 -7.85
N ARG A 229 32.97 -3.92 -8.70
CA ARG A 229 32.84 -3.60 -10.12
C ARG A 229 31.37 -3.61 -10.51
N LEU A 230 31.02 -2.91 -11.58
CA LEU A 230 29.74 -3.14 -12.25
C LEU A 230 29.69 -4.59 -12.76
N ASP A 231 28.51 -5.18 -12.77
CA ASP A 231 28.28 -6.55 -13.27
C ASP A 231 28.68 -6.73 -14.74
N THR A 232 28.73 -5.63 -15.49
CA THR A 232 29.14 -5.57 -16.89
C THR A 232 30.67 -5.46 -17.08
N GLU A 233 31.43 -5.21 -16.01
CA GLU A 233 32.89 -5.04 -16.07
C GLU A 233 33.62 -6.39 -15.94
N ALA A 234 34.85 -6.44 -16.44
CA ALA A 234 35.68 -7.61 -16.31
C ALA A 234 36.16 -7.84 -14.87
N ILE A 235 36.47 -9.10 -14.55
CA ILE A 235 37.08 -9.49 -13.28
C ILE A 235 38.32 -8.63 -13.00
N PRO A 236 38.45 -8.07 -11.77
CA PRO A 236 39.57 -7.19 -11.46
C PRO A 236 40.91 -7.92 -11.52
N THR A 237 41.94 -7.26 -12.03
CA THR A 237 43.32 -7.78 -12.03
C THR A 237 44.02 -7.53 -10.69
N SER A 238 43.59 -6.54 -9.92
CA SER A 238 44.07 -6.19 -8.59
C SER A 238 42.94 -5.48 -7.80
N GLY A 239 43.05 -5.48 -6.47
CA GLY A 239 42.13 -4.84 -5.58
C GLY A 239 42.83 -3.99 -4.50
N THR A 240 42.08 -3.53 -3.51
CA THR A 240 42.59 -2.86 -2.34
C THR A 240 42.99 -3.89 -1.29
N THR A 241 44.23 -3.87 -0.85
CA THR A 241 44.71 -4.78 0.20
C THR A 241 44.24 -4.31 1.56
N ILE A 242 43.62 -5.20 2.34
CA ILE A 242 43.11 -4.94 3.68
C ILE A 242 43.52 -6.06 4.66
N PRO A 243 43.66 -5.73 5.98
CA PRO A 243 44.12 -6.67 6.99
C PRO A 243 42.98 -7.28 7.83
N VAL A 244 41.73 -7.16 7.37
CA VAL A 244 40.55 -7.67 8.06
C VAL A 244 39.61 -8.34 7.05
N ASN A 245 38.90 -9.36 7.47
CA ASN A 245 38.00 -10.14 6.61
C ASN A 245 36.59 -9.50 6.46
N THR A 246 36.54 -8.21 6.53
CA THR A 246 35.34 -7.40 6.22
C THR A 246 35.74 -6.10 5.53
N HIS A 247 34.85 -5.58 4.66
CA HIS A 247 35.09 -4.30 4.00
C HIS A 247 33.77 -3.60 3.68
N SER A 248 33.76 -2.26 3.86
CA SER A 248 32.63 -1.42 3.46
C SER A 248 32.95 -0.68 2.18
N PHE A 249 32.19 -0.93 1.15
CA PHE A 249 32.23 -0.18 -0.10
C PHE A 249 31.32 1.03 0.01
N THR A 250 31.78 2.19 -0.42
CA THR A 250 31.07 3.47 -0.38
C THR A 250 31.18 4.17 -1.73
N SER A 251 30.34 5.20 -1.94
CA SER A 251 30.29 5.97 -3.19
C SER A 251 29.88 5.11 -4.39
N LEU A 252 29.03 4.13 -4.15
CA LEU A 252 28.37 3.37 -5.19
C LEU A 252 27.24 4.22 -5.81
N SER A 253 26.82 3.88 -7.01
CA SER A 253 25.62 4.48 -7.64
C SER A 253 24.38 3.76 -7.15
N PRO A 254 23.27 4.44 -6.91
CA PRO A 254 21.99 3.81 -6.58
C PRO A 254 21.46 2.91 -7.70
N GLU A 255 20.61 1.94 -7.35
CA GLU A 255 19.89 1.03 -8.27
C GLU A 255 20.81 0.37 -9.33
N THR A 256 22.05 0.08 -8.93
CA THR A 256 23.10 -0.37 -9.84
C THR A 256 23.57 -1.76 -9.42
N ASN A 257 23.70 -2.64 -10.40
CA ASN A 257 24.22 -3.99 -10.19
C ASN A 257 25.75 -3.98 -10.07
N TYR A 258 26.22 -4.55 -8.99
CA TYR A 258 27.65 -4.67 -8.69
C TYR A 258 28.03 -6.12 -8.39
N VAL A 259 29.32 -6.40 -8.56
CA VAL A 259 29.97 -7.63 -8.11
C VAL A 259 31.08 -7.26 -7.15
N VAL A 260 31.05 -7.82 -5.96
CA VAL A 260 32.16 -7.78 -5.01
C VAL A 260 33.10 -8.92 -5.35
N TYR A 261 34.38 -8.64 -5.36
CA TYR A 261 35.46 -9.60 -5.54
C TYR A 261 36.35 -9.58 -4.31
N VAL A 262 36.70 -10.78 -3.82
CA VAL A 262 37.62 -10.97 -2.68
C VAL A 262 38.61 -12.11 -3.03
N ARG A 263 39.86 -11.91 -2.70
CA ARG A 263 40.85 -12.97 -2.75
C ARG A 263 41.84 -12.91 -1.60
N ALA A 264 42.38 -14.04 -1.20
CA ALA A 264 43.42 -14.13 -0.20
C ALA A 264 44.74 -13.59 -0.75
N ASN A 265 45.50 -12.92 0.12
CA ASN A 265 46.90 -12.51 -0.18
C ASN A 265 47.83 -13.30 0.74
N CYS A 266 48.44 -14.32 0.22
CA CYS A 266 49.33 -15.24 0.93
C CYS A 266 50.82 -14.82 0.83
N ASN A 267 51.11 -13.56 0.56
CA ASN A 267 52.42 -12.96 0.50
C ASN A 267 53.37 -13.65 -0.55
N VAL A 268 54.28 -14.48 -0.07
CA VAL A 268 55.27 -15.17 -0.94
C VAL A 268 54.62 -16.23 -1.83
N ASP A 269 53.52 -16.78 -1.42
CA ASP A 269 52.75 -17.80 -2.15
C ASP A 269 51.73 -17.17 -3.14
N GLY A 270 51.68 -15.84 -3.19
CA GLY A 270 50.90 -15.09 -4.17
C GLY A 270 49.47 -14.81 -3.72
N PHE A 271 48.52 -14.87 -4.65
CA PHE A 271 47.10 -14.60 -4.41
C PHE A 271 46.30 -15.85 -4.77
N SER A 272 45.21 -16.04 -4.06
CA SER A 272 44.18 -17.00 -4.45
C SER A 272 43.43 -16.52 -5.70
N ASN A 273 42.55 -17.37 -6.23
CA ASN A 273 41.55 -16.88 -7.18
C ASN A 273 40.60 -15.88 -6.52
N TRP A 274 39.94 -15.08 -7.33
CA TRP A 274 38.86 -14.21 -6.89
C TRP A 274 37.58 -15.02 -6.59
N GLU A 275 37.04 -14.87 -5.40
CA GLU A 275 35.66 -15.21 -5.10
C GLU A 275 34.80 -13.99 -5.34
N SER A 276 33.52 -14.18 -5.70
CA SER A 276 32.65 -13.06 -6.06
C SER A 276 31.20 -13.26 -5.62
N GLU A 277 30.55 -12.15 -5.30
CA GLU A 277 29.15 -12.12 -4.91
C GLU A 277 28.47 -10.91 -5.58
N ASN A 278 27.27 -11.14 -6.14
CA ASN A 278 26.50 -10.11 -6.81
C ASN A 278 25.56 -9.40 -5.83
N PHE A 279 25.35 -8.12 -6.03
CA PHE A 279 24.33 -7.37 -5.30
C PHE A 279 23.86 -6.16 -6.12
N THR A 280 22.68 -5.66 -5.78
CA THR A 280 22.13 -4.41 -6.35
C THR A 280 22.01 -3.39 -5.23
N THR A 281 22.54 -2.18 -5.44
CA THR A 281 22.38 -1.08 -4.49
C THR A 281 20.91 -0.66 -4.40
N GLY A 282 20.53 -0.15 -3.23
CA GLY A 282 19.18 0.36 -2.99
C GLY A 282 18.91 1.68 -3.73
N ILE A 283 17.69 2.15 -3.56
CA ILE A 283 17.21 3.42 -4.10
C ILE A 283 17.78 4.56 -3.27
N ASP A 284 18.13 5.68 -3.92
CA ASP A 284 18.49 6.92 -3.21
C ASP A 284 17.22 7.69 -2.81
N THR A 285 16.82 7.52 -1.57
CA THR A 285 15.66 8.23 -1.01
C THR A 285 16.03 9.58 -0.38
N SER A 286 17.27 10.04 -0.53
CA SER A 286 17.72 11.31 0.11
C SER A 286 17.04 12.55 -0.45
N THR A 287 16.42 12.44 -1.63
CA THR A 287 15.66 13.51 -2.28
C THR A 287 14.14 13.37 -2.07
N TYR A 288 13.70 12.29 -1.43
CA TYR A 288 12.26 12.07 -1.21
C TYR A 288 11.76 13.01 -0.11
N PRO A 289 10.57 13.58 -0.26
CA PRO A 289 9.98 14.45 0.77
C PRO A 289 9.77 13.70 2.09
N VAL A 290 9.31 12.46 1.99
CA VAL A 290 9.19 11.48 3.08
C VAL A 290 9.48 10.08 2.56
N THR A 291 9.72 9.15 3.47
CA THR A 291 9.86 7.71 3.19
C THR A 291 8.95 6.92 4.12
N PHE A 292 8.77 5.64 3.83
CA PHE A 292 7.87 4.78 4.61
C PHE A 292 8.61 3.55 5.12
N THR A 293 8.23 3.10 6.32
CA THR A 293 8.70 1.84 6.92
C THR A 293 7.55 0.88 7.04
N THR A 294 7.70 -0.32 6.50
CA THR A 294 6.66 -1.36 6.58
C THR A 294 6.71 -2.05 7.93
N ASN A 295 5.62 -2.00 8.68
CA ASN A 295 5.44 -2.66 9.95
C ASN A 295 4.30 -3.67 9.88
N PRO A 296 4.58 -4.98 9.89
CA PRO A 296 3.54 -5.99 9.90
C PRO A 296 2.68 -5.93 11.16
N ILE A 297 1.35 -6.06 11.01
CA ILE A 297 0.40 -6.18 12.09
C ILE A 297 -0.51 -7.40 11.84
N SER A 298 -0.67 -8.24 12.85
CA SER A 298 -1.46 -9.46 12.70
C SER A 298 -2.94 -9.17 12.81
N THR A 299 -3.62 -9.06 11.70
CA THR A 299 -5.07 -8.96 11.61
C THR A 299 -5.70 -10.35 11.50
N SER A 300 -6.94 -10.50 11.95
CA SER A 300 -7.70 -11.76 11.86
C SER A 300 -8.90 -11.68 10.92
N GLY A 301 -9.16 -10.53 10.32
CA GLY A 301 -10.19 -10.36 9.30
C GLY A 301 -9.72 -10.85 7.92
N SER A 302 -10.67 -11.02 7.03
CA SER A 302 -10.40 -11.35 5.62
C SER A 302 -10.25 -10.09 4.76
N TYR A 303 -10.67 -8.94 5.29
CA TYR A 303 -10.68 -7.64 4.61
C TYR A 303 -10.04 -6.59 5.52
N ASP A 304 -8.83 -6.19 5.17
CA ASP A 304 -8.01 -5.20 5.88
C ASP A 304 -8.14 -3.85 5.15
N ILE A 305 -9.22 -3.12 5.39
CA ILE A 305 -9.64 -2.03 4.51
C ILE A 305 -10.03 -0.72 5.19
N ALA A 306 -9.83 -0.56 6.50
CA ALA A 306 -10.20 0.68 7.16
C ALA A 306 -9.22 1.14 8.25
N LEU A 307 -9.06 2.47 8.31
CA LEU A 307 -8.48 3.22 9.41
C LEU A 307 -9.53 4.22 9.89
N VAL A 308 -10.19 3.94 11.01
CA VAL A 308 -11.27 4.79 11.51
C VAL A 308 -11.47 4.57 13.01
N ASP A 309 -11.76 5.62 13.74
CA ASP A 309 -12.10 5.56 15.17
C ASP A 309 -13.38 4.75 15.40
N LEU A 310 -13.30 3.62 16.08
CA LEU A 310 -14.45 2.78 16.45
C LEU A 310 -14.82 2.86 17.94
N ASN A 311 -14.01 3.51 18.76
CA ASN A 311 -14.21 3.58 20.19
C ASN A 311 -14.58 4.99 20.70
N GLY A 312 -14.61 6.00 19.82
CA GLY A 312 -14.96 7.39 20.12
C GLY A 312 -13.86 8.18 20.82
N ASP A 313 -12.57 7.79 20.65
CA ASP A 313 -11.44 8.48 21.27
C ASP A 313 -10.69 9.41 20.30
N PHE A 314 -11.15 9.50 19.04
CA PHE A 314 -10.59 10.29 17.95
C PHE A 314 -9.22 9.85 17.46
N LEU A 315 -8.78 8.63 17.74
CA LEU A 315 -7.61 8.02 17.18
C LEU A 315 -7.99 7.05 16.05
N ASP A 316 -7.11 6.90 15.08
CA ASP A 316 -7.36 6.05 13.93
C ASP A 316 -7.09 4.57 14.25
N ASP A 317 -8.15 3.80 14.48
CA ASP A 317 -8.06 2.37 14.74
C ASP A 317 -7.87 1.59 13.45
N ILE A 318 -7.13 0.47 13.53
CA ILE A 318 -7.01 -0.44 12.40
C ILE A 318 -8.15 -1.45 12.43
N VAL A 319 -8.94 -1.47 11.37
CA VAL A 319 -10.15 -2.30 11.28
C VAL A 319 -10.00 -3.34 10.17
N SER A 320 -10.11 -4.60 10.57
CA SER A 320 -10.13 -5.76 9.68
C SER A 320 -11.37 -6.57 9.95
N VAL A 321 -12.14 -6.88 8.91
CA VAL A 321 -13.45 -7.52 9.07
C VAL A 321 -13.54 -8.86 8.35
N SER A 322 -14.42 -9.73 8.85
CA SER A 322 -14.86 -10.95 8.18
C SER A 322 -16.38 -11.06 8.30
N SER A 323 -16.98 -12.12 7.76
CA SER A 323 -18.43 -12.30 7.82
C SER A 323 -19.01 -12.37 9.22
N SER A 324 -18.24 -12.70 10.26
CA SER A 324 -18.74 -12.90 11.63
C SER A 324 -17.83 -12.33 12.71
N ASN A 325 -16.92 -11.44 12.32
CA ASN A 325 -15.95 -10.87 13.24
C ASN A 325 -15.47 -9.51 12.74
N ILE A 326 -15.35 -8.56 13.66
CA ILE A 326 -14.65 -7.30 13.47
C ILE A 326 -13.40 -7.36 14.35
N ASN A 327 -12.23 -7.38 13.74
CA ASN A 327 -10.94 -7.33 14.42
C ASN A 327 -10.46 -5.88 14.42
N VAL A 328 -10.37 -5.30 15.59
CA VAL A 328 -9.95 -3.92 15.78
C VAL A 328 -8.63 -3.89 16.54
N HIS A 329 -7.70 -3.13 16.04
CA HIS A 329 -6.52 -2.72 16.79
C HIS A 329 -6.74 -1.27 17.21
N TYR A 330 -7.28 -1.09 18.40
CA TYR A 330 -7.50 0.23 18.99
C TYR A 330 -6.17 0.92 19.19
N GLN A 331 -5.99 2.08 18.59
CA GLN A 331 -4.81 2.90 18.77
C GLN A 331 -4.75 3.43 20.20
N LEU A 332 -3.57 3.45 20.80
CA LEU A 332 -3.39 3.94 22.17
C LEU A 332 -2.69 5.31 22.14
N ALA A 333 -3.19 6.27 22.89
CA ALA A 333 -2.59 7.60 23.01
C ALA A 333 -1.11 7.57 23.49
N ALA A 334 -0.67 6.50 24.12
CA ALA A 334 0.71 6.27 24.53
C ALA A 334 1.56 5.57 23.46
N GLY A 335 0.99 5.33 22.27
CA GLY A 335 1.57 4.56 21.18
C GLY A 335 1.27 3.06 21.24
N GLY A 336 1.26 2.43 20.06
CA GLY A 336 0.90 1.03 19.86
C GLY A 336 -0.60 0.77 19.87
N PHE A 337 -0.99 -0.51 19.89
CA PHE A 337 -2.37 -0.93 19.70
C PHE A 337 -2.83 -1.93 20.75
N ASN A 338 -4.12 -1.91 21.06
CA ASN A 338 -4.81 -2.94 21.83
C ASN A 338 -5.76 -3.71 20.90
N MET A 339 -5.45 -4.97 20.62
CA MET A 339 -6.22 -5.80 19.69
C MET A 339 -7.43 -6.42 20.38
N VAL A 340 -8.61 -6.26 19.77
CA VAL A 340 -9.87 -6.85 20.19
C VAL A 340 -10.57 -7.51 19.00
N ASN A 341 -11.10 -8.71 19.21
CA ASN A 341 -11.99 -9.38 18.28
C ASN A 341 -13.43 -9.26 18.79
N ILE A 342 -14.25 -8.58 18.00
CA ILE A 342 -15.69 -8.43 18.28
C ILE A 342 -16.43 -9.45 17.42
N ALA A 343 -16.98 -10.49 18.05
CA ALA A 343 -17.79 -11.48 17.37
C ALA A 343 -19.15 -10.87 17.01
N THR A 344 -19.59 -11.08 15.77
CA THR A 344 -20.89 -10.62 15.28
C THR A 344 -21.75 -11.79 14.82
N THR A 345 -23.05 -11.56 14.60
CA THR A 345 -23.83 -12.43 13.73
C THR A 345 -23.24 -12.40 12.32
N SER A 346 -23.42 -13.48 11.56
CA SER A 346 -22.84 -13.54 10.22
C SER A 346 -23.47 -12.48 9.35
N ALA A 347 -22.65 -11.64 8.75
CA ALA A 347 -23.06 -10.68 7.73
C ALA A 347 -23.55 -11.45 6.49
N ASP A 348 -24.71 -11.05 5.98
CA ASP A 348 -25.23 -11.61 4.74
C ASP A 348 -24.34 -11.21 3.55
N ASN A 349 -23.71 -10.03 3.62
CA ASN A 349 -22.77 -9.53 2.62
C ASN A 349 -21.48 -9.08 3.28
N SER A 350 -20.35 -9.63 2.83
CA SER A 350 -19.01 -9.17 3.26
C SER A 350 -18.50 -8.05 2.35
N PRO A 351 -17.63 -7.16 2.82
CA PRO A 351 -17.16 -5.99 2.06
C PRO A 351 -16.18 -6.42 0.97
N SER A 352 -16.67 -6.99 -0.11
CA SER A 352 -15.84 -7.50 -1.22
C SER A 352 -15.18 -6.38 -2.01
N TRP A 353 -15.75 -5.17 -2.00
CA TRP A 353 -15.32 -4.04 -2.81
C TRP A 353 -15.13 -2.75 -2.02
N SER A 354 -15.93 -2.51 -0.97
CA SER A 354 -15.77 -1.31 -0.17
C SER A 354 -16.29 -1.48 1.25
N LEU A 355 -15.74 -0.64 2.13
CA LEU A 355 -16.26 -0.39 3.47
C LEU A 355 -16.40 1.11 3.65
N ALA A 356 -17.46 1.55 4.30
CA ALA A 356 -17.63 2.91 4.81
C ALA A 356 -17.92 2.87 6.30
N ALA A 357 -17.59 3.95 7.01
CA ALA A 357 -17.86 4.11 8.43
C ALA A 357 -18.51 5.45 8.72
N GLY A 358 -19.42 5.46 9.69
CA GLY A 358 -20.13 6.66 10.15
C GLY A 358 -21.15 6.26 11.19
N ASP A 359 -21.45 7.14 12.14
CA ASP A 359 -22.44 6.92 13.19
C ASP A 359 -23.83 7.34 12.69
N PHE A 360 -24.54 6.41 12.04
CA PHE A 360 -25.82 6.74 11.41
C PHE A 360 -26.99 6.77 12.40
N ASP A 361 -26.84 6.22 13.60
CA ASP A 361 -27.90 6.26 14.61
C ASP A 361 -27.63 7.27 15.73
N GLY A 362 -26.50 7.99 15.66
CA GLY A 362 -26.18 9.08 16.59
C GLY A 362 -25.82 8.61 18.00
N ASN A 363 -25.34 7.37 18.17
CA ASN A 363 -25.04 6.82 19.49
C ASN A 363 -23.62 7.13 20.00
N GLY A 364 -22.77 7.78 19.17
CA GLY A 364 -21.40 8.18 19.48
C GLY A 364 -20.33 7.17 19.07
N TYR A 365 -20.71 6.11 18.36
CA TYR A 365 -19.78 5.06 17.88
C TYR A 365 -20.02 4.79 16.40
N ASN A 366 -18.95 4.74 15.63
CA ASN A 366 -19.05 4.52 14.19
C ASN A 366 -19.60 3.13 13.86
N ASP A 367 -20.62 3.11 13.02
CA ASP A 367 -21.15 1.94 12.35
C ASP A 367 -20.36 1.64 11.09
N LEU A 368 -20.50 0.42 10.56
CA LEU A 368 -19.82 0.01 9.33
C LEU A 368 -20.84 -0.39 8.27
N LEU A 369 -20.58 0.03 7.03
CA LEU A 369 -21.34 -0.36 5.85
C LEU A 369 -20.47 -1.25 4.97
N TYR A 370 -20.86 -2.51 4.82
CA TYR A 370 -20.20 -3.49 3.97
C TYR A 370 -20.83 -3.53 2.58
N GLY A 371 -20.03 -3.26 1.56
CA GLY A 371 -20.43 -3.38 0.17
C GLY A 371 -20.06 -4.76 -0.41
N GLY A 372 -21.06 -5.60 -0.65
CA GLY A 372 -20.87 -6.96 -1.17
C GLY A 372 -21.39 -7.16 -2.59
N GLY A 373 -21.06 -8.31 -3.18
CA GLY A 373 -21.44 -8.65 -4.55
C GLY A 373 -22.92 -9.00 -4.77
N SER A 374 -23.73 -9.06 -3.70
CA SER A 374 -25.16 -9.43 -3.78
C SER A 374 -26.06 -8.56 -2.92
N GLY A 375 -25.52 -7.60 -2.20
CA GLY A 375 -26.24 -6.71 -1.30
C GLY A 375 -25.25 -5.95 -0.42
N VAL A 376 -25.81 -5.24 0.54
CA VAL A 376 -25.06 -4.52 1.57
C VAL A 376 -25.44 -5.02 2.95
N THR A 377 -24.52 -4.88 3.89
CA THR A 377 -24.76 -5.14 5.31
C THR A 377 -24.32 -3.93 6.12
N PHE A 378 -25.21 -3.46 6.99
CA PHE A 378 -24.87 -2.48 8.01
C PHE A 378 -24.52 -3.23 9.29
N MET A 379 -23.35 -2.96 9.84
CA MET A 379 -22.92 -3.41 11.15
C MET A 379 -23.11 -2.25 12.12
N LYS A 380 -24.22 -2.27 12.84
CA LYS A 380 -24.60 -1.23 13.78
C LYS A 380 -23.93 -1.42 15.14
N ALA A 381 -23.16 -0.43 15.57
CA ALA A 381 -22.53 -0.39 16.89
C ALA A 381 -23.57 -0.25 18.00
N ASN A 382 -23.30 -0.78 19.16
CA ASN A 382 -24.09 -0.50 20.36
C ASN A 382 -23.60 0.77 21.07
N ASP A 383 -24.39 1.28 22.02
CA ASP A 383 -24.12 2.50 22.80
C ASP A 383 -22.79 2.50 23.60
N THR A 384 -21.95 1.52 23.41
CA THR A 384 -20.63 1.38 24.07
C THR A 384 -19.51 1.02 23.10
N GLY A 385 -19.79 0.89 21.79
CA GLY A 385 -18.81 0.51 20.76
C GLY A 385 -18.24 -0.90 20.91
N THR A 386 -18.81 -1.74 21.79
CA THR A 386 -18.22 -3.05 22.14
C THR A 386 -18.87 -4.25 21.46
N ALA A 387 -19.98 -4.04 20.78
CA ALA A 387 -20.72 -5.06 20.03
C ALA A 387 -21.43 -4.45 18.83
N TYR A 388 -21.62 -5.25 17.80
CA TYR A 388 -22.27 -4.83 16.57
C TYR A 388 -23.42 -5.76 16.24
N THR A 389 -24.52 -5.17 15.75
CA THR A 389 -25.70 -5.88 15.29
C THR A 389 -25.76 -5.79 13.77
N GLU A 390 -25.87 -6.94 13.13
CA GLU A 390 -26.00 -7.05 11.69
C GLU A 390 -27.41 -6.65 11.24
N ILE A 391 -27.48 -5.83 10.19
CA ILE A 391 -28.70 -5.41 9.52
C ILE A 391 -28.48 -5.53 8.01
N SER A 392 -29.21 -6.44 7.37
CA SER A 392 -29.18 -6.60 5.91
C SER A 392 -30.59 -6.61 5.36
N GLY A 393 -30.76 -6.05 4.16
CA GLY A 393 -32.00 -6.14 3.38
C GLY A 393 -31.97 -7.32 2.43
N SER A 394 -33.14 -7.59 1.81
CA SER A 394 -33.26 -8.60 0.75
C SER A 394 -32.95 -8.05 -0.63
N ASP A 395 -32.62 -6.78 -0.74
CA ASP A 395 -32.49 -6.06 -1.99
C ASP A 395 -31.14 -6.39 -2.63
N TYR A 396 -31.18 -6.78 -3.90
CA TYR A 396 -29.97 -7.10 -4.65
C TYR A 396 -29.20 -5.81 -4.98
N VAL A 397 -27.96 -5.76 -4.57
CA VAL A 397 -27.02 -4.71 -4.95
C VAL A 397 -25.68 -5.37 -5.28
N PHE A 398 -25.24 -5.30 -6.51
CA PHE A 398 -23.85 -5.59 -6.83
C PHE A 398 -23.06 -4.33 -6.51
N SER A 399 -22.72 -4.20 -5.25
CA SER A 399 -22.15 -2.96 -4.73
C SER A 399 -20.72 -2.75 -5.19
N GLN A 400 -20.39 -1.51 -5.35
CA GLN A 400 -19.02 -1.02 -5.55
C GLN A 400 -18.69 -0.07 -4.39
N ARG A 401 -18.38 1.20 -4.60
CA ARG A 401 -18.15 2.13 -3.51
C ARG A 401 -19.41 2.36 -2.69
N SER A 402 -19.24 2.43 -1.36
CA SER A 402 -20.27 2.79 -0.37
C SER A 402 -19.82 4.03 0.40
N ASN A 403 -20.76 4.92 0.73
CA ASN A 403 -20.51 6.13 1.51
C ASN A 403 -21.62 6.35 2.54
N PHE A 404 -21.28 6.94 3.68
CA PHE A 404 -22.23 7.64 4.52
C PHE A 404 -22.20 9.13 4.20
N VAL A 405 -23.37 9.74 4.08
CA VAL A 405 -23.55 11.16 3.74
C VAL A 405 -24.97 11.58 4.14
N ASP A 406 -25.17 12.84 4.49
CA ASP A 406 -26.51 13.42 4.67
C ASP A 406 -27.03 13.91 3.30
N ILE A 407 -27.79 13.07 2.60
CA ILE A 407 -28.20 13.32 1.20
C ILE A 407 -29.26 14.44 1.13
N ASN A 408 -30.07 14.56 2.16
CA ASN A 408 -31.24 15.43 2.19
C ASN A 408 -31.10 16.66 3.12
N ASN A 409 -29.91 16.81 3.73
CA ASN A 409 -29.55 17.89 4.65
C ASN A 409 -30.51 17.96 5.87
N ASP A 410 -30.92 16.81 6.40
CA ASP A 410 -31.77 16.73 7.58
C ASP A 410 -31.00 16.54 8.91
N GLY A 411 -29.67 16.43 8.84
CA GLY A 411 -28.77 16.25 9.98
C GLY A 411 -28.53 14.80 10.36
N HIS A 412 -29.05 13.85 9.60
CA HIS A 412 -28.86 12.42 9.84
C HIS A 412 -28.05 11.79 8.69
N LEU A 413 -27.19 10.84 9.01
CA LEU A 413 -26.42 10.14 7.98
C LEU A 413 -27.31 9.15 7.24
N ASP A 414 -27.41 9.35 5.95
CA ASP A 414 -27.90 8.42 4.96
C ASP A 414 -26.76 7.55 4.43
N ALA A 415 -27.05 6.61 3.53
CA ALA A 415 -26.04 5.85 2.84
C ALA A 415 -26.27 5.85 1.34
N PHE A 416 -25.18 5.97 0.57
CA PHE A 416 -25.19 5.85 -0.88
C PHE A 416 -24.29 4.68 -1.31
N VAL A 417 -24.74 3.88 -2.27
CA VAL A 417 -23.99 2.73 -2.78
C VAL A 417 -24.04 2.67 -4.30
N CYS A 418 -22.89 2.65 -4.92
CA CYS A 418 -22.76 2.36 -6.34
C CYS A 418 -23.19 0.93 -6.67
N HIS A 419 -24.02 0.80 -7.71
CA HIS A 419 -24.47 -0.49 -8.23
C HIS A 419 -23.84 -0.74 -9.61
N ASP A 420 -23.06 -1.83 -9.75
CA ASP A 420 -22.32 -2.08 -11.00
C ASP A 420 -23.21 -2.41 -12.20
N VAL A 421 -24.35 -3.04 -12.01
CA VAL A 421 -25.15 -3.58 -13.11
C VAL A 421 -26.54 -2.96 -13.27
N GLU A 422 -26.95 -2.12 -12.32
CA GLU A 422 -28.25 -1.41 -12.32
C GLU A 422 -28.07 0.05 -11.87
N ALA A 423 -29.16 0.77 -11.68
CA ALA A 423 -29.16 2.10 -11.09
C ALA A 423 -28.64 2.06 -9.65
N ASN A 424 -27.96 3.12 -9.22
CA ASN A 424 -27.44 3.24 -7.88
C ASN A 424 -28.52 3.16 -6.81
N VAL A 425 -28.13 2.80 -5.60
CA VAL A 425 -29.04 2.72 -4.46
C VAL A 425 -28.64 3.68 -3.37
N TYR A 426 -29.61 4.12 -2.60
CA TYR A 426 -29.40 4.91 -1.41
C TYR A 426 -30.41 4.54 -0.33
N PHE A 427 -30.03 4.82 0.90
CA PHE A 427 -30.80 4.48 2.09
C PHE A 427 -31.00 5.75 2.89
N ILE A 428 -32.25 6.21 2.98
CA ILE A 428 -32.60 7.41 3.73
C ILE A 428 -32.88 7.04 5.17
N ASN A 429 -32.23 7.74 6.08
CA ASN A 429 -32.37 7.60 7.53
C ASN A 429 -33.54 8.45 8.04
N ASP A 430 -34.38 7.88 8.87
CA ASP A 430 -35.54 8.61 9.50
C ASP A 430 -35.17 9.38 10.78
N GLY A 431 -33.87 9.50 11.08
CA GLY A 431 -33.36 10.13 12.29
C GLY A 431 -33.45 9.26 13.55
N SER A 432 -33.88 8.02 13.41
CA SER A 432 -33.93 7.02 14.48
C SER A 432 -33.07 5.80 14.17
N GLY A 433 -32.22 5.90 13.16
CA GLY A 433 -31.40 4.81 12.67
C GLY A 433 -32.15 3.77 11.85
N ASN A 434 -33.35 4.08 11.35
CA ASN A 434 -34.04 3.21 10.40
C ASN A 434 -33.80 3.69 8.98
N LEU A 435 -33.18 2.83 8.19
CA LEU A 435 -32.77 3.10 6.81
C LEU A 435 -33.82 2.58 5.83
N THR A 436 -34.34 3.45 4.96
CA THR A 436 -35.29 3.10 3.91
C THR A 436 -34.57 3.02 2.57
N PHE A 437 -34.65 1.86 1.92
CA PHE A 437 -34.03 1.57 0.63
C PHE A 437 -34.73 2.28 -0.53
N TYR A 438 -33.94 2.88 -1.42
CA TYR A 438 -34.36 3.45 -2.69
C TYR A 438 -33.39 3.05 -3.80
N GLN A 439 -33.92 2.81 -4.99
CA GLN A 439 -33.09 2.50 -6.17
C GLN A 439 -33.54 3.34 -7.37
N GLY A 440 -32.59 4.08 -7.96
CA GLY A 440 -32.83 4.86 -9.17
C GLY A 440 -33.86 5.97 -8.95
N GLU A 441 -34.99 5.91 -9.69
CA GLU A 441 -35.95 6.97 -9.76
C GLU A 441 -36.40 7.51 -8.40
N SER A 442 -36.60 8.82 -8.38
CA SER A 442 -37.00 9.57 -7.19
C SER A 442 -38.24 9.03 -6.55
N VAL A 443 -38.15 8.65 -5.30
CA VAL A 443 -39.26 8.39 -4.44
C VAL A 443 -38.99 9.10 -3.12
N GLY A 444 -39.80 10.07 -2.74
CA GLY A 444 -39.66 10.76 -1.47
C GLY A 444 -38.78 12.00 -1.50
N VAL A 445 -37.68 12.02 -0.77
CA VAL A 445 -36.90 13.24 -0.48
C VAL A 445 -35.94 13.67 -1.57
N VAL A 446 -35.59 12.78 -2.52
CA VAL A 446 -34.68 13.08 -3.64
C VAL A 446 -35.49 13.10 -4.94
N GLU A 447 -35.70 14.27 -5.52
CA GLU A 447 -36.33 14.39 -6.82
C GLU A 447 -35.34 13.98 -7.92
N ASN A 448 -35.80 13.16 -8.87
CA ASN A 448 -35.06 12.66 -10.05
C ASN A 448 -33.94 11.65 -9.80
N GLY A 449 -33.82 11.10 -8.59
CA GLY A 449 -32.88 10.03 -8.24
C GLY A 449 -31.41 10.42 -8.36
N LEU A 450 -30.54 9.52 -7.95
CA LEU A 450 -29.11 9.67 -8.04
C LEU A 450 -28.51 8.51 -8.84
N GLY A 451 -27.86 8.82 -9.99
CA GLY A 451 -27.27 7.80 -10.82
C GLY A 451 -28.27 6.87 -11.50
N LEU A 452 -29.28 7.44 -12.13
CA LEU A 452 -30.41 6.75 -12.78
C LEU A 452 -30.05 5.95 -14.02
N THR A 453 -28.81 6.01 -14.49
CA THR A 453 -28.44 5.33 -15.74
C THR A 453 -28.70 3.83 -15.66
N PRO A 454 -29.62 3.29 -16.46
CA PRO A 454 -29.82 1.86 -16.50
C PRO A 454 -28.59 1.16 -17.07
N GLY A 455 -28.18 0.05 -16.44
CA GLY A 455 -27.09 -0.78 -16.93
C GLY A 455 -25.75 -0.60 -16.22
N GLY A 456 -25.70 0.20 -15.17
CA GLY A 456 -24.60 0.18 -14.18
C GLY A 456 -23.28 0.76 -14.66
N GLY A 457 -22.20 0.10 -14.29
CA GLY A 457 -20.83 0.61 -14.49
C GLY A 457 -20.41 1.66 -13.47
N ASN A 458 -21.19 1.82 -12.39
CA ASN A 458 -20.94 2.77 -11.32
C ASN A 458 -19.96 2.18 -10.32
N TYR A 459 -18.84 2.86 -10.06
CA TYR A 459 -17.75 2.32 -9.24
C TYR A 459 -17.39 3.26 -8.09
N GLY A 460 -16.39 4.09 -8.23
CA GLY A 460 -16.02 5.03 -7.17
C GLY A 460 -16.95 6.20 -7.08
N THR A 461 -17.29 6.61 -5.86
CA THR A 461 -18.04 7.84 -5.60
C THR A 461 -17.31 8.68 -4.57
N VAL A 462 -17.39 9.99 -4.78
CA VAL A 462 -16.94 10.97 -3.80
C VAL A 462 -18.05 12.00 -3.61
N TRP A 463 -18.39 12.23 -2.35
CA TRP A 463 -19.29 13.29 -1.95
C TRP A 463 -18.48 14.51 -1.51
N ILE A 464 -18.73 15.65 -2.12
CA ILE A 464 -17.93 16.88 -1.99
C ILE A 464 -18.82 18.10 -2.17
N ASP A 465 -18.45 19.24 -1.62
CA ASP A 465 -19.00 20.56 -1.97
C ASP A 465 -18.04 21.21 -2.98
N PHE A 466 -18.24 20.92 -4.30
CA PHE A 466 -17.29 21.38 -5.32
C PHE A 466 -17.53 22.83 -5.78
N ASP A 467 -18.73 23.37 -5.57
CA ASP A 467 -19.11 24.72 -6.00
C ASP A 467 -19.29 25.72 -4.83
N ASN A 468 -18.90 25.29 -3.63
CA ASN A 468 -18.82 26.11 -2.43
C ASN A 468 -20.18 26.62 -1.92
N ASP A 469 -21.29 25.92 -2.24
CA ASP A 469 -22.63 26.32 -1.80
C ASP A 469 -23.06 25.67 -0.47
N ARG A 470 -22.27 24.73 0.05
CA ARG A 470 -22.42 23.99 1.33
C ARG A 470 -23.41 22.82 1.27
N ASP A 471 -23.85 22.46 0.10
CA ASP A 471 -24.58 21.21 -0.13
C ASP A 471 -23.60 20.16 -0.69
N MET A 472 -23.72 18.92 -0.26
CA MET A 472 -22.81 17.87 -0.74
C MET A 472 -23.24 17.41 -2.13
N ASP A 473 -22.33 17.55 -3.08
CA ASP A 473 -22.45 17.08 -4.46
C ASP A 473 -21.89 15.66 -4.60
N LEU A 474 -22.12 15.03 -5.75
CA LEU A 474 -21.72 13.66 -5.97
C LEU A 474 -21.01 13.47 -7.31
N PHE A 475 -19.77 13.00 -7.26
CA PHE A 475 -19.06 12.48 -8.44
C PHE A 475 -19.18 10.94 -8.50
N ILE A 476 -19.46 10.40 -9.69
CA ILE A 476 -19.56 8.95 -9.95
C ILE A 476 -18.56 8.58 -11.06
N ALA A 477 -17.59 7.76 -10.72
CA ALA A 477 -16.64 7.17 -11.66
C ALA A 477 -17.27 5.98 -12.40
N LYS A 478 -17.03 5.87 -13.72
CA LYS A 478 -17.57 4.81 -14.57
C LYS A 478 -16.48 3.87 -15.07
N CYS A 479 -16.55 2.59 -14.67
CA CYS A 479 -15.51 1.61 -14.96
C CYS A 479 -15.45 1.13 -16.42
N ARG A 480 -16.50 1.34 -17.21
CA ARG A 480 -16.60 0.69 -18.52
C ARG A 480 -15.82 1.40 -19.62
N GLY A 481 -15.64 2.70 -19.49
CA GLY A 481 -15.06 3.54 -20.55
C GLY A 481 -15.88 3.53 -21.84
N GLY A 482 -15.62 4.46 -22.72
CA GLY A 482 -16.30 4.56 -24.01
C GLY A 482 -17.40 5.62 -24.05
N SER A 483 -18.09 5.76 -25.17
CA SER A 483 -18.97 6.90 -25.47
C SER A 483 -20.45 6.66 -25.21
N THR A 484 -20.79 5.65 -24.42
CA THR A 484 -22.19 5.40 -24.03
C THR A 484 -22.50 6.07 -22.68
N THR A 485 -23.77 6.34 -22.41
CA THR A 485 -24.20 6.97 -21.16
C THR A 485 -23.71 6.21 -19.92
N ILE A 486 -23.71 4.88 -19.99
CA ILE A 486 -23.24 4.04 -18.89
C ILE A 486 -21.71 3.98 -18.75
N SER A 487 -21.00 4.68 -19.59
CA SER A 487 -19.54 4.67 -19.67
C SER A 487 -18.89 6.03 -19.39
N THR A 488 -19.68 7.08 -19.26
CA THR A 488 -19.18 8.44 -18.98
C THR A 488 -19.37 8.80 -17.52
N ASN A 489 -18.34 9.38 -16.93
CA ASN A 489 -18.39 9.85 -15.54
C ASN A 489 -19.54 10.84 -15.33
N GLU A 490 -20.04 10.95 -14.14
CA GLU A 490 -21.14 11.82 -13.77
C GLU A 490 -20.74 12.76 -12.63
N LEU A 491 -21.15 14.03 -12.73
CA LEU A 491 -21.09 14.99 -11.62
C LEU A 491 -22.50 15.53 -11.36
N TRP A 492 -23.01 15.21 -10.21
CA TRP A 492 -24.33 15.59 -9.74
C TRP A 492 -24.22 16.76 -8.77
N ARG A 493 -24.58 17.94 -9.23
CA ARG A 493 -24.65 19.10 -8.38
C ARG A 493 -25.94 19.07 -7.56
N ASN A 494 -25.85 19.27 -6.26
CA ASN A 494 -26.95 19.40 -5.33
C ASN A 494 -27.38 20.87 -5.24
N ASP A 495 -28.58 21.19 -5.72
CA ASP A 495 -29.11 22.57 -5.63
C ASP A 495 -29.91 22.77 -4.33
N GLY A 496 -29.78 21.88 -3.33
CA GLY A 496 -30.54 21.83 -2.12
C GLY A 496 -31.97 21.29 -2.34
N ASN A 497 -32.69 21.07 -1.26
CA ASN A 497 -34.05 20.54 -1.28
C ASN A 497 -34.24 19.20 -2.03
N GLY A 498 -33.17 18.35 -2.10
CA GLY A 498 -33.22 17.06 -2.74
C GLY A 498 -33.19 17.11 -4.27
N VAL A 499 -32.77 18.23 -4.87
CA VAL A 499 -32.68 18.39 -6.32
C VAL A 499 -31.23 18.23 -6.76
N PHE A 500 -30.95 17.20 -7.53
CA PHE A 500 -29.64 16.91 -8.09
C PHE A 500 -29.63 17.08 -9.60
N ILE A 501 -28.66 17.80 -10.12
CA ILE A 501 -28.49 18.08 -11.57
C ILE A 501 -27.18 17.48 -12.05
N ASN A 502 -27.24 16.52 -12.98
CA ASN A 502 -26.02 16.03 -13.62
C ASN A 502 -25.49 17.12 -14.58
N ILE A 503 -24.34 17.71 -14.22
CA ILE A 503 -23.64 18.73 -15.01
C ILE A 503 -22.46 18.16 -15.81
N ALA A 504 -22.33 16.84 -15.88
CA ALA A 504 -21.40 16.07 -16.71
C ALA A 504 -22.13 15.19 -17.75
N ASP A 505 -23.37 15.53 -18.13
CA ASP A 505 -24.19 14.79 -19.10
C ASP A 505 -23.69 15.01 -20.55
N SER A 506 -22.47 14.56 -20.83
CA SER A 506 -21.80 14.77 -22.12
C SER A 506 -22.53 14.12 -23.30
N ASN A 507 -23.33 13.09 -23.04
CA ASN A 507 -24.14 12.36 -24.02
C ASN A 507 -25.56 12.88 -24.14
N GLY A 508 -26.00 13.81 -23.29
CA GLY A 508 -27.34 14.36 -23.25
C GLY A 508 -28.44 13.36 -22.90
N TRP A 509 -28.06 12.25 -22.26
CA TRP A 509 -29.03 11.22 -21.90
C TRP A 509 -29.99 11.69 -20.81
N TYR A 510 -29.45 12.27 -19.73
CA TYR A 510 -30.24 12.79 -18.62
C TYR A 510 -31.11 13.94 -19.08
N ASN A 511 -30.57 14.89 -19.85
CA ASN A 511 -31.34 15.99 -20.41
C ASN A 511 -32.47 15.52 -21.36
N THR A 512 -32.27 14.40 -22.06
CA THR A 512 -33.31 13.81 -22.93
C THR A 512 -34.40 13.10 -22.16
N ASN A 513 -34.05 12.34 -21.11
CA ASN A 513 -34.99 11.50 -20.38
C ASN A 513 -35.65 12.23 -19.19
N TYR A 514 -34.99 13.24 -18.64
CA TYR A 514 -35.43 14.05 -17.51
C TYR A 514 -35.31 15.56 -17.80
N PRO A 515 -35.95 16.08 -18.84
CA PRO A 515 -35.72 17.43 -19.37
C PRO A 515 -36.15 18.55 -18.42
N THR A 516 -36.93 18.26 -17.40
CA THR A 516 -37.46 19.26 -16.48
C THR A 516 -36.46 19.78 -15.46
N VAL A 517 -35.33 19.09 -15.28
CA VAL A 517 -34.34 19.39 -14.25
C VAL A 517 -33.20 20.27 -14.78
N GLY A 518 -32.88 20.18 -16.06
CA GLY A 518 -31.85 21.02 -16.69
C GLY A 518 -30.44 20.40 -16.67
N HIS A 519 -30.33 19.06 -16.73
CA HIS A 519 -29.06 18.37 -16.91
C HIS A 519 -28.27 18.89 -18.10
N ASN A 520 -26.95 18.97 -17.98
CA ASN A 520 -26.09 19.55 -19.00
C ASN A 520 -24.66 19.02 -18.86
N ASN A 521 -23.70 19.48 -19.66
CA ASN A 521 -22.29 19.14 -19.58
C ASN A 521 -21.43 20.38 -19.28
N ALA A 522 -21.83 21.21 -18.36
CA ALA A 522 -21.09 22.43 -18.03
C ALA A 522 -19.75 22.15 -17.35
N SER A 523 -19.68 21.09 -16.53
CA SER A 523 -18.46 20.76 -15.80
C SER A 523 -17.29 20.30 -16.67
N ASN A 524 -17.56 19.76 -17.87
CA ASN A 524 -16.56 19.10 -18.71
C ASN A 524 -15.92 17.84 -18.08
N LEU A 525 -16.57 17.24 -17.09
CA LEU A 525 -16.12 15.99 -16.42
C LEU A 525 -16.82 14.73 -16.95
N GLY A 526 -17.74 14.86 -17.90
CA GLY A 526 -18.41 13.74 -18.57
C GLY A 526 -17.47 12.99 -19.51
N ASP A 527 -16.35 12.52 -19.00
CA ASP A 527 -15.33 11.82 -19.74
C ASP A 527 -15.69 10.36 -19.99
N ASN A 528 -15.17 9.83 -21.09
CA ASN A 528 -15.29 8.43 -21.46
C ASN A 528 -14.08 7.57 -21.03
N ILE A 529 -13.25 8.05 -20.13
CA ILE A 529 -12.13 7.34 -19.55
C ILE A 529 -12.68 6.15 -18.74
N GLN A 530 -11.97 5.02 -18.78
CA GLN A 530 -12.27 3.91 -17.90
C GLN A 530 -11.78 4.26 -16.49
N THR A 531 -12.66 4.80 -15.65
CA THR A 531 -12.36 5.33 -14.32
C THR A 531 -12.96 4.41 -13.25
N TRP A 532 -12.18 4.07 -12.21
CA TRP A 532 -12.71 3.36 -11.06
C TRP A 532 -12.83 4.29 -9.86
N SER A 533 -11.91 5.23 -9.71
CA SER A 533 -11.91 6.20 -8.64
C SER A 533 -11.31 7.54 -9.07
N SER A 534 -11.47 8.53 -8.22
CA SER A 534 -10.92 9.87 -8.38
C SER A 534 -10.42 10.39 -7.03
N ALA A 535 -9.46 11.30 -7.06
CA ALA A 535 -9.02 12.03 -5.88
C ALA A 535 -9.47 13.51 -6.00
N TRP A 536 -10.21 13.99 -5.02
CA TRP A 536 -10.73 15.35 -4.95
C TRP A 536 -10.09 16.13 -3.82
N ALA A 537 -9.47 17.24 -4.15
CA ALA A 537 -8.87 18.17 -3.20
C ALA A 537 -8.68 19.53 -3.86
N ASP A 538 -8.48 20.55 -3.06
CA ASP A 538 -7.94 21.84 -3.50
C ASP A 538 -6.42 21.68 -3.66
N PHE A 539 -5.96 21.42 -4.89
CA PHE A 539 -4.56 21.07 -5.16
C PHE A 539 -3.64 22.30 -5.25
N ASP A 540 -4.18 23.51 -5.43
CA ASP A 540 -3.37 24.74 -5.47
C ASP A 540 -3.72 25.75 -4.37
N ASN A 541 -4.58 25.36 -3.44
CA ASN A 541 -5.02 26.16 -2.30
C ASN A 541 -5.72 27.47 -2.72
N ASP A 542 -6.50 27.44 -3.82
CA ASP A 542 -7.31 28.59 -4.26
C ASP A 542 -8.74 28.61 -3.67
N GLY A 543 -9.12 27.58 -2.93
CA GLY A 543 -10.40 27.44 -2.23
C GLY A 543 -11.46 26.68 -3.02
N ASP A 544 -11.14 26.13 -4.19
CA ASP A 544 -12.02 25.36 -5.03
C ASP A 544 -11.56 23.89 -5.09
N MET A 545 -12.50 22.93 -5.04
CA MET A 545 -12.17 21.50 -5.10
C MET A 545 -11.85 21.07 -6.54
N ASP A 546 -10.60 20.70 -6.78
CA ASP A 546 -10.11 20.11 -8.03
C ASP A 546 -10.26 18.60 -8.06
N VAL A 547 -10.00 17.97 -9.21
CA VAL A 547 -10.07 16.52 -9.31
C VAL A 547 -8.97 15.90 -10.18
N TYR A 548 -8.38 14.85 -9.64
CA TYR A 548 -7.62 13.86 -10.41
C TYR A 548 -8.53 12.68 -10.75
N VAL A 549 -8.83 12.50 -12.03
CA VAL A 549 -9.62 11.40 -12.58
C VAL A 549 -8.66 10.29 -13.00
N GLY A 550 -8.58 9.23 -12.22
CA GLY A 550 -7.63 8.14 -12.46
C GLY A 550 -8.13 7.14 -13.50
N ALA A 551 -7.31 6.86 -14.52
CA ALA A 551 -7.59 5.82 -15.51
C ALA A 551 -7.13 4.45 -15.04
N SER A 552 -7.96 3.44 -15.21
CA SER A 552 -7.58 2.03 -15.01
C SER A 552 -7.06 1.38 -16.31
N SER A 553 -7.26 2.04 -17.44
CA SER A 553 -6.81 1.60 -18.78
C SER A 553 -6.72 2.79 -19.70
N THR A 554 -5.68 2.81 -20.53
CA THR A 554 -5.49 3.86 -21.56
C THR A 554 -6.34 3.65 -22.82
N SER A 555 -7.14 2.58 -22.88
CA SER A 555 -7.92 2.24 -24.08
C SER A 555 -8.92 3.33 -24.51
N ASN A 556 -9.40 4.13 -23.57
CA ASN A 556 -10.38 5.21 -23.80
C ASN A 556 -9.84 6.59 -23.36
N GLY A 557 -8.58 6.71 -23.02
CA GLY A 557 -7.93 7.93 -22.57
C GLY A 557 -7.03 7.70 -21.35
N ASP A 558 -6.16 8.65 -21.07
CA ASP A 558 -5.28 8.63 -19.90
C ASP A 558 -5.95 9.31 -18.70
N SER A 559 -5.36 9.17 -17.52
CA SER A 559 -5.74 9.94 -16.33
C SER A 559 -5.72 11.45 -16.61
N LYS A 560 -6.54 12.20 -15.89
CA LYS A 560 -6.64 13.64 -16.02
C LYS A 560 -6.53 14.36 -14.70
N LEU A 561 -5.89 15.51 -14.73
CA LEU A 561 -5.94 16.51 -13.66
C LEU A 561 -6.79 17.68 -14.15
N MET A 562 -7.88 17.96 -13.45
CA MET A 562 -8.88 18.94 -13.83
C MET A 562 -8.96 20.01 -12.75
N LYS A 563 -8.58 21.24 -13.10
CA LYS A 563 -8.70 22.40 -12.22
C LYS A 563 -10.12 22.95 -12.23
N ASN A 564 -10.68 23.15 -11.06
CA ASN A 564 -11.95 23.85 -10.87
C ASN A 564 -11.75 25.36 -11.16
N ASN A 565 -12.68 25.97 -11.88
CA ASN A 565 -12.62 27.39 -12.21
C ASN A 565 -13.48 28.27 -11.28
N GLY A 566 -14.11 27.70 -10.23
CA GLY A 566 -15.00 28.39 -9.30
C GLY A 566 -16.35 28.79 -9.88
N ASP A 567 -16.69 28.34 -11.07
CA ASP A 567 -17.96 28.65 -11.74
C ASP A 567 -18.76 27.39 -12.17
N GLY A 568 -18.38 26.23 -11.63
CA GLY A 568 -18.95 24.94 -11.96
C GLY A 568 -18.38 24.29 -13.22
N THR A 569 -17.34 24.89 -13.83
CA THR A 569 -16.60 24.33 -14.96
C THR A 569 -15.20 23.93 -14.55
N PHE A 570 -14.58 22.99 -15.29
CA PHE A 570 -13.23 22.52 -15.04
C PHE A 570 -12.32 22.67 -16.27
N THR A 571 -11.06 22.96 -16.03
CA THR A 571 -10.01 23.08 -17.06
C THR A 571 -9.05 21.90 -16.95
N ASP A 572 -8.80 21.21 -18.07
CA ASP A 572 -7.81 20.13 -18.15
C ASP A 572 -6.39 20.71 -18.07
N VAL A 573 -5.69 20.44 -16.98
CA VAL A 573 -4.31 20.88 -16.71
C VAL A 573 -3.33 19.70 -16.67
N THR A 574 -3.72 18.55 -17.20
CA THR A 574 -2.91 17.32 -17.20
C THR A 574 -1.56 17.47 -17.87
N SER A 575 -1.52 18.22 -18.97
CA SER A 575 -0.30 18.34 -19.77
C SER A 575 0.80 19.10 -19.01
N GLY A 576 1.89 18.42 -18.69
CA GLY A 576 3.02 18.98 -17.96
C GLY A 576 2.90 18.92 -16.45
N SER A 577 1.77 18.46 -15.91
CA SER A 577 1.56 18.33 -14.46
C SER A 577 2.35 17.20 -13.81
N GLY A 578 2.81 16.20 -14.57
CA GLY A 578 3.51 15.03 -14.01
C GLY A 578 2.60 13.88 -13.58
N VAL A 579 1.28 14.07 -13.46
CA VAL A 579 0.35 13.04 -12.96
C VAL A 579 0.27 11.79 -13.83
N LEU A 580 0.64 11.87 -15.11
CA LEU A 580 0.68 10.71 -16.01
C LEU A 580 1.84 9.75 -15.70
N ALA A 581 2.73 10.10 -14.76
CA ALA A 581 3.76 9.20 -14.27
C ALA A 581 3.24 8.14 -13.29
N ALA A 582 1.99 8.30 -12.77
CA ALA A 582 1.37 7.31 -11.90
C ALA A 582 1.00 6.03 -12.64
N GLN A 583 1.00 4.92 -11.92
CA GLN A 583 0.51 3.64 -12.44
C GLN A 583 -0.99 3.69 -12.67
N LEU A 584 -1.43 3.03 -13.74
CA LEU A 584 -2.85 2.81 -13.99
C LEU A 584 -3.42 1.82 -12.98
N GLY A 585 -4.65 2.03 -12.55
CA GLY A 585 -5.29 1.12 -11.61
C GLY A 585 -6.65 1.61 -11.12
N ILE A 586 -7.05 1.10 -9.97
CA ILE A 586 -8.41 1.25 -9.48
C ILE A 586 -8.54 2.18 -8.27
N GLU A 587 -7.42 2.55 -7.63
CA GLU A 587 -7.46 3.29 -6.37
C GLU A 587 -6.70 4.60 -6.46
N ASN A 588 -7.37 5.69 -6.11
CA ASN A 588 -6.80 7.03 -6.06
C ASN A 588 -7.40 7.77 -4.86
N ALA A 589 -6.54 8.27 -3.96
CA ALA A 589 -6.98 8.97 -2.76
C ALA A 589 -6.11 10.21 -2.50
N PRO A 590 -6.69 11.33 -2.05
CA PRO A 590 -5.95 12.54 -1.72
C PRO A 590 -5.44 12.49 -0.27
N ALA A 591 -4.20 12.94 -0.05
CA ALA A 591 -3.64 13.14 1.29
C ALA A 591 -2.36 13.98 1.19
N ASP A 592 -2.05 14.78 2.20
CA ASP A 592 -0.78 15.53 2.30
C ASP A 592 0.21 14.68 3.13
N PHE A 593 1.00 13.84 2.45
CA PHE A 593 1.91 12.89 3.11
C PHE A 593 3.19 13.54 3.64
N ASP A 594 3.64 14.63 3.03
CA ASP A 594 4.87 15.29 3.44
C ASP A 594 4.63 16.54 4.29
N ASN A 595 3.38 16.84 4.61
CA ASN A 595 2.96 17.99 5.39
C ASN A 595 3.42 19.34 4.80
N ASN A 596 3.57 19.43 3.49
CA ASN A 596 3.99 20.67 2.84
C ASN A 596 2.86 21.69 2.68
N GLY A 597 1.61 21.32 2.95
CA GLY A 597 0.41 22.14 2.85
C GLY A 597 -0.35 21.98 1.53
N TYR A 598 0.17 21.20 0.59
CA TYR A 598 -0.49 20.87 -0.68
C TYR A 598 -0.84 19.39 -0.72
N VAL A 599 -2.05 19.06 -1.13
CA VAL A 599 -2.53 17.68 -1.14
C VAL A 599 -1.84 16.86 -2.21
N ASP A 600 -1.27 15.73 -1.84
CA ASP A 600 -0.71 14.71 -2.72
C ASP A 600 -1.78 13.74 -3.19
N ILE A 601 -1.41 12.83 -4.09
CA ILE A 601 -2.31 11.78 -4.58
C ILE A 601 -1.64 10.42 -4.41
N LEU A 602 -2.21 9.55 -3.58
CA LEU A 602 -1.87 8.13 -3.53
C LEU A 602 -2.62 7.41 -4.66
N SER A 603 -1.89 7.01 -5.68
CA SER A 603 -2.44 6.40 -6.89
C SER A 603 -1.77 5.05 -7.17
N ASN A 604 -2.49 3.95 -6.93
CA ASN A 604 -2.10 2.59 -7.33
C ASN A 604 -0.68 2.14 -6.90
N GLY A 605 -0.20 2.63 -5.77
CA GLY A 605 1.12 2.32 -5.21
C GLY A 605 2.20 3.35 -5.51
N ASP A 606 1.84 4.45 -6.15
CA ASP A 606 2.66 5.65 -6.29
C ASP A 606 2.10 6.78 -5.43
N ILE A 607 2.96 7.62 -4.89
CA ILE A 607 2.55 8.93 -4.36
C ILE A 607 3.03 10.00 -5.33
N LEU A 608 2.08 10.74 -5.85
CA LEU A 608 2.32 11.95 -6.62
C LEU A 608 2.41 13.12 -5.65
N PHE A 609 3.62 13.52 -5.29
CA PHE A 609 3.84 14.65 -4.37
C PHE A 609 3.58 15.97 -5.07
N ASN A 610 2.71 16.78 -4.49
CA ASN A 610 2.29 18.07 -5.04
C ASN A 610 3.35 19.15 -4.77
N ASN A 611 3.79 19.83 -5.82
CA ASN A 611 4.78 20.89 -5.74
C ASN A 611 4.18 22.28 -5.44
N GLY A 612 2.85 22.39 -5.32
CA GLY A 612 2.13 23.63 -5.00
C GLY A 612 1.85 24.55 -6.21
N ASP A 613 1.99 24.04 -7.43
CA ASP A 613 1.78 24.80 -8.68
C ASP A 613 1.07 23.98 -9.77
N PHE A 614 0.22 23.02 -9.37
CA PHE A 614 -0.40 22.00 -10.23
C PHE A 614 0.61 21.07 -10.91
N THR A 615 1.85 20.99 -10.44
CA THR A 615 2.79 19.96 -10.87
C THR A 615 3.04 18.96 -9.75
N PHE A 616 3.29 17.72 -10.15
CA PHE A 616 3.47 16.59 -9.24
C PHE A 616 4.75 15.85 -9.57
N THR A 617 5.45 15.40 -8.54
CA THR A 617 6.64 14.56 -8.66
C THR A 617 6.32 13.15 -8.19
N ASN A 618 6.52 12.16 -9.05
CA ASN A 618 6.37 10.74 -8.71
C ASN A 618 7.73 10.16 -8.27
N TYR A 619 7.77 9.62 -7.06
CA TYR A 619 8.89 8.82 -6.56
C TYR A 619 8.45 7.36 -6.51
N ALA A 620 8.32 6.72 -7.68
CA ALA A 620 7.67 5.43 -7.91
C ALA A 620 8.26 4.21 -7.15
N SER A 621 9.25 4.41 -6.33
CA SER A 621 9.92 3.33 -5.62
C SER A 621 9.85 3.51 -4.13
N ASN A 622 9.59 2.40 -3.42
CA ASN A 622 9.55 2.39 -1.95
C ASN A 622 8.41 3.23 -1.32
N MET A 623 7.32 3.43 -2.08
CA MET A 623 6.09 4.05 -1.60
C MET A 623 5.11 2.98 -1.11
N PRO A 624 4.16 3.32 -0.22
CA PRO A 624 3.12 2.39 0.20
C PRO A 624 2.23 2.02 -0.98
N PRO A 625 1.66 0.80 -0.99
CA PRO A 625 0.57 0.48 -1.89
C PRO A 625 -0.65 1.34 -1.55
N THR A 626 -1.66 1.35 -2.41
CA THR A 626 -2.98 1.88 -2.03
C THR A 626 -3.51 1.20 -0.78
N GLY A 627 -4.18 1.94 0.07
CA GLY A 627 -4.71 1.45 1.33
C GLY A 627 -5.55 2.50 2.04
N ALA A 628 -6.04 2.18 3.23
CA ALA A 628 -6.67 3.16 4.11
C ALA A 628 -5.62 4.14 4.64
N ILE A 629 -5.94 5.43 4.65
CA ILE A 629 -5.05 6.51 5.06
C ILE A 629 -5.49 7.04 6.42
N GLY A 630 -4.53 7.22 7.33
CA GLY A 630 -4.75 7.77 8.66
C GLY A 630 -3.44 7.89 9.43
N ASP A 631 -3.48 8.48 10.62
CA ASP A 631 -2.32 8.68 11.49
C ASP A 631 -2.30 7.60 12.56
N THR A 632 -1.62 6.49 12.29
CA THR A 632 -1.67 5.27 13.11
C THR A 632 -0.79 5.30 14.37
N ASN A 633 0.04 6.32 14.52
CA ASN A 633 0.94 6.51 15.66
C ASN A 633 0.77 7.87 16.35
N ASN A 634 -0.16 8.69 15.86
CA ASN A 634 -0.50 10.03 16.33
C ASN A 634 0.69 11.00 16.34
N ASP A 635 1.57 10.89 15.32
CA ASP A 635 2.70 11.79 15.13
C ASP A 635 2.40 12.96 14.19
N GLY A 636 1.19 12.95 13.58
CA GLY A 636 0.70 13.97 12.68
C GLY A 636 1.17 13.83 11.24
N PHE A 637 1.71 12.67 10.87
CA PHE A 637 1.98 12.30 9.49
C PHE A 637 1.07 11.14 9.09
N LEU A 638 0.59 11.20 7.86
CA LEU A 638 -0.35 10.20 7.38
C LEU A 638 0.36 8.91 6.96
N ASP A 639 -0.12 7.82 7.50
CA ASP A 639 0.30 6.45 7.22
C ASP A 639 -0.68 5.77 6.27
N VAL A 640 -0.31 4.59 5.78
CA VAL A 640 -1.18 3.75 4.95
C VAL A 640 -1.30 2.35 5.55
N PHE A 641 -2.52 1.85 5.65
CA PHE A 641 -2.78 0.47 6.09
C PHE A 641 -3.35 -0.37 4.96
N ARG A 642 -2.74 -1.54 4.72
CA ARG A 642 -3.25 -2.55 3.78
C ARG A 642 -2.72 -3.93 4.09
N SER A 643 -3.59 -4.95 4.00
CA SER A 643 -3.22 -6.38 4.02
C SER A 643 -2.29 -6.77 5.16
N GLY A 644 -2.63 -6.37 6.39
CA GLY A 644 -1.85 -6.67 7.58
C GLY A 644 -0.51 -5.95 7.68
N ASN A 645 -0.33 -4.85 6.96
CA ASN A 645 0.85 -4.01 7.05
C ASN A 645 0.48 -2.55 7.27
N ILE A 646 1.16 -1.90 8.18
CA ILE A 646 1.17 -0.46 8.33
C ILE A 646 2.42 0.05 7.63
N TYR A 647 2.25 0.95 6.71
CA TYR A 647 3.34 1.69 6.07
C TYR A 647 3.46 3.02 6.80
N LEU A 648 4.31 3.02 7.83
CA LEU A 648 4.55 4.19 8.66
C LEU A 648 5.35 5.24 7.91
N ASN A 649 4.84 6.44 7.88
CA ASN A 649 5.55 7.62 7.40
C ASN A 649 6.74 7.93 8.33
N ASN A 650 7.94 8.08 7.78
CA ASN A 650 9.14 8.35 8.57
C ASN A 650 9.31 9.84 8.90
N THR A 651 8.29 10.64 8.64
CA THR A 651 8.18 12.06 8.95
C THR A 651 9.25 12.96 8.29
N ASN A 652 9.08 14.24 8.39
CA ASN A 652 10.06 15.26 8.07
C ASN A 652 9.99 16.39 9.13
N THR A 653 10.41 17.60 8.82
CA THR A 653 10.41 18.72 9.77
C THR A 653 9.22 19.67 9.59
N ASN A 654 8.27 19.35 8.73
CA ASN A 654 7.09 20.15 8.47
C ASN A 654 6.11 20.10 9.65
N ASN A 655 5.39 21.18 9.83
CA ASN A 655 4.35 21.28 10.84
C ASN A 655 3.00 20.78 10.29
N TRP A 656 2.07 20.54 11.20
CA TRP A 656 0.75 20.01 10.87
C TRP A 656 -0.34 20.45 11.86
N VAL A 657 -1.58 20.23 11.51
CA VAL A 657 -2.74 20.26 12.42
C VAL A 657 -3.76 19.24 11.98
N LYS A 658 -4.39 18.55 12.95
CA LYS A 658 -5.48 17.60 12.73
C LYS A 658 -6.73 18.09 13.43
N ILE A 659 -7.88 18.01 12.76
CA ILE A 659 -9.16 18.51 13.28
C ILE A 659 -10.20 17.40 13.20
N ASN A 660 -10.78 17.10 14.36
CA ASN A 660 -11.92 16.21 14.51
C ASN A 660 -13.18 17.04 14.70
N THR A 661 -14.22 16.69 13.98
CA THR A 661 -15.52 17.34 14.04
C THR A 661 -16.52 16.52 14.84
N VAL A 662 -17.30 17.19 15.70
CA VAL A 662 -18.38 16.56 16.47
C VAL A 662 -19.65 17.37 16.27
N GLY A 663 -20.57 16.86 15.47
CA GLY A 663 -21.85 17.50 15.20
C GLY A 663 -22.80 17.46 16.41
N THR A 664 -23.66 18.44 16.50
CA THR A 664 -24.71 18.53 17.52
C THR A 664 -26.08 18.84 16.91
N VAL A 665 -26.10 19.51 15.78
CA VAL A 665 -27.25 19.75 14.91
C VAL A 665 -27.05 19.04 13.58
N SER A 666 -25.87 19.09 13.06
CA SER A 666 -25.40 18.23 11.98
C SER A 666 -25.22 16.78 12.45
N ASN A 667 -25.02 15.83 11.54
CA ASN A 667 -24.66 14.47 11.92
C ASN A 667 -23.45 14.45 12.85
N ILE A 668 -23.37 13.48 13.73
CA ILE A 668 -22.41 13.48 14.84
C ILE A 668 -20.95 13.47 14.40
N ASN A 669 -20.62 12.84 13.27
CA ASN A 669 -19.26 12.84 12.70
C ASN A 669 -18.90 14.18 12.04
N GLY A 670 -19.90 15.04 11.76
CA GLY A 670 -19.69 16.25 10.96
C GLY A 670 -19.42 15.98 9.48
N ILE A 671 -19.78 14.80 8.97
CA ILE A 671 -19.65 14.48 7.54
C ILE A 671 -20.43 15.51 6.72
N GLY A 672 -19.78 16.10 5.71
CA GLY A 672 -20.27 17.23 4.95
C GLY A 672 -19.84 18.59 5.49
N ALA A 673 -19.17 18.67 6.64
CA ALA A 673 -18.59 19.92 7.10
C ALA A 673 -17.32 20.27 6.28
N ARG A 674 -17.17 21.54 5.94
CA ARG A 674 -15.94 22.10 5.38
C ARG A 674 -15.10 22.70 6.49
N VAL A 675 -13.86 22.25 6.58
CA VAL A 675 -12.85 22.81 7.47
C VAL A 675 -11.89 23.67 6.67
N GLU A 676 -11.70 24.91 7.08
CA GLU A 676 -10.80 25.86 6.49
C GLU A 676 -9.77 26.28 7.54
N ILE A 677 -8.50 26.32 7.15
CA ILE A 677 -7.43 26.90 7.96
C ILE A 677 -6.78 28.07 7.21
N GLU A 678 -6.42 29.11 7.95
CA GLU A 678 -5.66 30.25 7.42
C GLU A 678 -4.28 30.31 8.08
N THR A 679 -3.23 30.34 7.29
CA THR A 679 -1.84 30.48 7.73
C THR A 679 -1.14 31.65 7.04
N ALA A 680 0.16 31.81 7.29
CA ALA A 680 0.96 32.80 6.54
C ALA A 680 1.15 32.39 5.07
N SER A 681 1.11 31.11 4.75
CA SER A 681 1.24 30.56 3.39
C SER A 681 -0.05 30.63 2.57
N GLY A 682 -1.20 30.83 3.21
CA GLY A 682 -2.50 30.91 2.55
C GLY A 682 -3.61 30.16 3.27
N THR A 683 -4.69 29.96 2.57
CA THR A 683 -5.86 29.21 3.04
C THR A 683 -5.83 27.80 2.49
N GLN A 684 -6.20 26.82 3.30
CA GLN A 684 -6.41 25.45 2.88
C GLN A 684 -7.81 24.99 3.28
N ILE A 685 -8.44 24.15 2.48
CA ILE A 685 -9.77 23.59 2.75
C ILE A 685 -9.74 22.06 2.73
N ARG A 686 -10.55 21.42 3.57
CA ARG A 686 -10.85 19.97 3.56
C ARG A 686 -12.32 19.76 3.87
N ASP A 687 -12.93 18.78 3.23
CA ASP A 687 -14.28 18.32 3.60
C ASP A 687 -14.18 17.07 4.45
N VAL A 688 -15.03 16.94 5.46
CA VAL A 688 -15.19 15.71 6.24
C VAL A 688 -16.02 14.73 5.43
N ARG A 689 -15.43 13.58 5.07
CA ARG A 689 -16.03 12.62 4.13
C ARG A 689 -15.93 11.19 4.65
N SER A 690 -17.01 10.41 4.47
CA SER A 690 -17.00 8.98 4.72
C SER A 690 -16.79 8.23 3.42
N GLY A 691 -15.53 7.86 3.17
CA GLY A 691 -15.13 7.11 2.01
C GLY A 691 -14.63 7.97 0.86
N GLU A 692 -13.37 7.69 0.48
CA GLU A 692 -12.67 8.25 -0.66
C GLU A 692 -12.09 7.10 -1.49
N GLY A 693 -11.64 7.39 -2.73
CA GLY A 693 -11.10 6.36 -3.59
C GLY A 693 -12.13 5.31 -4.00
N PHE A 694 -11.77 4.03 -3.90
CA PHE A 694 -12.64 2.93 -4.32
C PHE A 694 -12.91 1.90 -3.22
N GLU A 695 -11.89 1.28 -2.62
CA GLU A 695 -12.07 0.18 -1.67
C GLU A 695 -12.07 0.65 -0.21
N PHE A 696 -11.14 1.55 0.15
CA PHE A 696 -10.72 1.78 1.51
C PHE A 696 -11.56 2.83 2.24
N MET A 697 -11.72 2.64 3.54
CA MET A 697 -12.22 3.67 4.45
C MET A 697 -11.03 4.31 5.17
N SER A 698 -10.74 5.55 4.83
CA SER A 698 -9.72 6.36 5.49
C SER A 698 -10.27 7.08 6.71
N SER A 699 -9.40 7.72 7.47
CA SER A 699 -9.76 8.52 8.65
C SER A 699 -10.83 9.57 8.33
N LEU A 700 -11.73 9.81 9.26
CA LEU A 700 -12.70 10.91 9.21
C LEU A 700 -12.08 12.26 9.62
N ASN A 701 -10.86 12.23 10.16
CA ASN A 701 -10.16 13.43 10.58
C ASN A 701 -9.74 14.26 9.39
N THR A 702 -9.89 15.57 9.45
CA THR A 702 -9.28 16.46 8.47
C THR A 702 -7.85 16.81 8.89
N HIS A 703 -6.92 16.48 8.02
CA HIS A 703 -5.49 16.66 8.23
C HIS A 703 -4.95 17.78 7.32
N PHE A 704 -4.11 18.65 7.88
CA PHE A 704 -3.49 19.75 7.16
C PHE A 704 -2.00 19.79 7.45
N GLY A 705 -1.17 19.68 6.43
CA GLY A 705 0.22 20.05 6.50
C GLY A 705 0.36 21.57 6.52
N LEU A 706 1.36 22.07 7.22
CA LEU A 706 1.61 23.50 7.39
C LEU A 706 2.96 23.92 6.81
N GLY A 707 3.73 22.97 6.24
CA GLY A 707 5.08 23.23 5.81
C GLY A 707 5.92 23.79 6.94
N THR A 708 6.52 24.94 6.69
CA THR A 708 7.34 25.65 7.67
C THR A 708 6.58 26.70 8.49
N ASP A 709 5.26 26.85 8.30
CA ASP A 709 4.45 27.77 9.08
C ASP A 709 4.40 27.34 10.54
N THR A 710 4.65 28.30 11.42
CA THR A 710 4.73 28.08 12.87
C THR A 710 3.49 28.54 13.60
N THR A 711 2.52 29.08 12.91
CA THR A 711 1.26 29.58 13.47
C THR A 711 0.13 29.39 12.46
N ILE A 712 -1.06 29.13 12.99
CA ILE A 712 -2.32 29.20 12.26
C ILE A 712 -3.05 30.45 12.71
N ASN A 713 -3.54 31.26 11.77
CA ASN A 713 -4.32 32.46 12.07
C ASN A 713 -5.73 32.09 12.56
N SER A 714 -6.37 31.15 11.86
CA SER A 714 -7.70 30.68 12.23
C SER A 714 -8.01 29.27 11.71
N ILE A 715 -8.91 28.57 12.40
CA ILE A 715 -9.69 27.44 11.90
C ILE A 715 -11.13 27.91 11.78
N THR A 716 -11.76 27.71 10.64
CA THR A 716 -13.19 27.95 10.44
C THR A 716 -13.85 26.62 10.01
N ILE A 717 -14.92 26.24 10.66
CA ILE A 717 -15.71 25.07 10.29
C ILE A 717 -17.09 25.52 9.85
N TYR A 718 -17.45 25.16 8.64
CA TYR A 718 -18.78 25.37 8.08
C TYR A 718 -19.53 24.04 8.18
N TRP A 719 -20.47 23.97 9.09
CA TRP A 719 -21.25 22.76 9.35
C TRP A 719 -22.42 22.62 8.36
N PRO A 720 -22.85 21.40 8.03
CA PRO A 720 -24.06 21.17 7.22
C PRO A 720 -25.31 21.88 7.74
N SER A 721 -25.43 22.01 9.05
CA SER A 721 -26.52 22.76 9.70
C SER A 721 -26.54 24.27 9.38
N GLY A 722 -25.47 24.80 8.75
CA GLY A 722 -25.25 26.23 8.55
C GLY A 722 -24.64 26.95 9.75
N ILE A 723 -24.35 26.26 10.86
CA ILE A 723 -23.52 26.79 11.95
C ILE A 723 -22.11 27.00 11.45
N VAL A 724 -21.44 28.02 11.98
CA VAL A 724 -20.04 28.29 11.66
C VAL A 724 -19.28 28.48 12.98
N ASP A 725 -18.27 27.63 13.20
CA ASP A 725 -17.32 27.78 14.29
C ASP A 725 -16.04 28.43 13.79
N TYR A 726 -15.49 29.31 14.62
CA TYR A 726 -14.25 30.04 14.31
C TYR A 726 -13.31 30.02 15.52
N ILE A 727 -12.10 29.50 15.33
CA ILE A 727 -11.07 29.42 16.37
C ILE A 727 -9.88 30.27 15.92
N ALA A 728 -9.60 31.34 16.66
CA ALA A 728 -8.46 32.22 16.38
C ALA A 728 -7.17 31.67 17.01
N ASN A 729 -6.07 31.72 16.26
CA ASN A 729 -4.74 31.35 16.69
C ASN A 729 -4.65 29.98 17.38
N PRO A 730 -5.15 28.89 16.76
CA PRO A 730 -5.04 27.55 17.32
C PRO A 730 -3.57 27.10 17.35
N THR A 731 -3.27 26.15 18.22
CA THR A 731 -1.91 25.58 18.32
C THR A 731 -1.65 24.63 17.15
N ILE A 732 -0.40 24.60 16.66
CA ILE A 732 0.08 23.65 15.64
C ILE A 732 0.59 22.35 16.28
N ASN A 733 0.85 21.34 15.46
CA ASN A 733 1.39 20.03 15.85
C ASN A 733 0.54 19.37 16.94
N THR A 734 -0.77 19.45 16.79
CA THR A 734 -1.73 18.89 17.73
C THR A 734 -3.08 18.64 17.04
N THR A 735 -3.88 17.81 17.67
CA THR A 735 -5.27 17.52 17.27
C THR A 735 -6.23 18.43 18.01
N HIS A 736 -7.18 19.02 17.30
CA HIS A 736 -8.28 19.81 17.85
C HIS A 736 -9.60 19.06 17.67
N ASN A 737 -10.28 18.76 18.77
CA ASN A 737 -11.64 18.20 18.75
C ASN A 737 -12.63 19.35 18.86
N ILE A 738 -13.39 19.63 17.82
CA ILE A 738 -14.26 20.81 17.75
C ILE A 738 -15.69 20.34 17.69
N VAL A 739 -16.46 20.74 18.71
CA VAL A 739 -17.88 20.45 18.81
C VAL A 739 -18.66 21.58 18.16
N GLU A 740 -19.62 21.24 17.31
CA GLU A 740 -20.48 22.19 16.60
C GLU A 740 -21.13 23.19 17.55
N GLY A 741 -20.99 24.48 17.26
CA GLY A 741 -21.51 25.59 18.05
C GLY A 741 -20.72 25.91 19.30
N SER A 742 -19.58 25.20 19.57
CA SER A 742 -18.76 25.46 20.76
C SER A 742 -17.84 26.68 20.62
N ALA A 743 -17.47 27.02 19.40
CA ALA A 743 -16.56 28.11 19.07
C ALA A 743 -17.22 29.14 18.16
N LEU A 744 -18.44 29.50 18.46
CA LEU A 744 -19.22 30.51 17.71
C LEU A 744 -18.38 31.78 17.54
N SER A 745 -18.20 32.22 16.31
CA SER A 745 -17.44 33.42 15.99
C SER A 745 -17.98 34.63 16.77
N VAL A 746 -17.15 35.20 17.62
CA VAL A 746 -17.38 36.57 18.09
C VAL A 746 -16.95 37.48 16.97
N ILE A 747 -17.97 38.09 16.38
CA ILE A 747 -17.88 38.98 15.22
C ILE A 747 -16.75 39.99 15.41
N ASP A 748 -15.96 40.12 14.35
CA ASP A 748 -14.87 41.08 14.15
C ASP A 748 -15.19 42.50 14.69
N GLU A 749 -14.28 43.04 15.46
CA GLU A 749 -14.38 44.40 16.07
C GLU A 749 -14.66 45.50 15.03
N ALA A 750 -14.35 45.31 13.76
CA ALA A 750 -14.52 46.35 12.72
C ALA A 750 -16.00 46.67 12.41
N LEU A 751 -16.94 45.78 12.80
CA LEU A 751 -18.38 46.00 12.62
C LEU A 751 -19.17 45.83 13.92
N SER A 752 -18.53 45.81 15.08
CA SER A 752 -19.16 45.73 16.40
C SER A 752 -20.08 46.91 16.69
N ASP A 753 -19.90 48.02 16.00
CA ASP A 753 -20.64 49.26 16.15
C ASP A 753 -21.98 49.27 15.36
N VAL A 754 -22.31 48.24 14.58
CA VAL A 754 -23.56 48.18 13.85
C VAL A 754 -24.75 48.07 14.79
N SER A 755 -25.55 49.10 14.82
CA SER A 755 -26.85 49.12 15.50
C SER A 755 -27.96 49.40 14.52
N ILE A 756 -29.15 48.87 14.80
CA ILE A 756 -30.34 49.03 13.98
C ILE A 756 -31.46 49.63 14.79
N TYR A 757 -32.14 50.61 14.20
CA TYR A 757 -33.27 51.28 14.83
C TYR A 757 -34.25 51.86 13.79
N PRO A 758 -35.51 52.11 14.15
CA PRO A 758 -36.14 51.69 15.41
C PRO A 758 -36.29 50.15 15.47
N ASN A 759 -36.25 49.59 16.66
CA ASN A 759 -36.53 48.18 16.87
C ASN A 759 -37.37 48.06 18.18
N PRO A 760 -38.66 47.77 18.06
CA PRO A 760 -39.45 47.37 16.89
C PRO A 760 -39.60 48.44 15.81
N VAL A 761 -39.62 47.99 14.53
CA VAL A 761 -39.68 48.84 13.33
C VAL A 761 -41.09 48.81 12.72
N ASP A 762 -41.52 49.93 12.16
CA ASP A 762 -42.74 50.01 11.34
C ASP A 762 -42.40 49.70 9.87
N ASP A 763 -41.84 50.63 9.11
CA ASP A 763 -41.61 50.43 7.67
C ASP A 763 -40.15 50.59 7.22
N GLU A 764 -39.35 51.31 7.98
CA GLU A 764 -37.96 51.60 7.58
C GLU A 764 -37.00 51.36 8.77
N LEU A 765 -36.02 50.48 8.54
CA LEU A 765 -35.01 50.13 9.50
C LEU A 765 -33.71 50.89 9.19
N THR A 766 -33.24 51.73 10.08
CA THR A 766 -31.96 52.44 9.94
C THR A 766 -30.83 51.62 10.48
N ILE A 767 -29.74 51.52 9.73
CA ILE A 767 -28.52 50.84 10.06
C ILE A 767 -27.46 51.92 10.42
N LYS A 768 -27.00 51.91 11.64
CA LYS A 768 -25.93 52.81 12.09
C LYS A 768 -24.65 52.03 12.30
N THR A 769 -23.60 52.50 11.67
CA THR A 769 -22.25 51.96 11.79
C THR A 769 -21.22 53.03 11.41
N SER A 770 -19.95 52.88 11.84
CA SER A 770 -18.83 53.66 11.38
C SER A 770 -18.29 53.18 10.02
N ALA A 771 -18.62 51.96 9.62
CA ALA A 771 -18.18 51.38 8.34
C ALA A 771 -18.99 51.91 7.16
N ASP A 772 -18.40 51.91 5.96
CA ASP A 772 -19.09 52.22 4.72
C ASP A 772 -19.96 51.02 4.30
N ILE A 773 -21.28 51.20 4.36
CA ILE A 773 -22.25 50.19 3.96
C ILE A 773 -22.90 50.48 2.59
N PHE A 774 -22.41 51.47 1.86
CA PHE A 774 -22.89 51.73 0.50
C PHE A 774 -22.50 50.56 -0.42
N ASP A 775 -23.45 50.16 -1.23
CA ASP A 775 -23.34 49.04 -2.16
C ASP A 775 -23.16 47.66 -1.49
N LYS A 776 -23.23 47.55 -0.18
CA LYS A 776 -23.22 46.27 0.54
C LYS A 776 -24.57 45.60 0.49
N ILE A 777 -24.57 44.26 0.64
CA ILE A 777 -25.81 43.46 0.57
C ILE A 777 -26.43 43.32 1.96
N ALA A 778 -27.68 43.73 2.06
CA ALA A 778 -28.54 43.51 3.22
C ALA A 778 -29.58 42.42 2.90
N THR A 779 -29.53 41.34 3.63
CA THR A 779 -30.45 40.20 3.46
C THR A 779 -31.32 40.05 4.71
N VAL A 780 -32.63 39.83 4.53
CA VAL A 780 -33.55 39.62 5.61
C VAL A 780 -34.05 38.18 5.61
N PHE A 781 -34.00 37.56 6.78
CA PHE A 781 -34.45 36.19 7.03
C PHE A 781 -35.59 36.17 8.04
N ASP A 782 -36.49 35.22 7.95
CA ASP A 782 -37.47 34.92 8.98
C ASP A 782 -36.88 34.10 10.15
N ILE A 783 -37.70 33.73 11.13
CA ILE A 783 -37.23 32.95 12.28
C ILE A 783 -36.82 31.50 11.95
N ASN A 784 -37.16 31.00 10.78
CA ASN A 784 -36.85 29.67 10.31
C ASN A 784 -35.63 29.69 9.35
N GLY A 785 -34.95 30.84 9.25
CA GLY A 785 -33.80 30.99 8.37
C GLY A 785 -34.10 31.18 6.89
N LYS A 786 -35.37 31.20 6.51
CA LYS A 786 -35.77 31.44 5.11
C LYS A 786 -35.49 32.87 4.71
N ARG A 787 -34.76 33.05 3.61
CA ARG A 787 -34.49 34.37 3.01
C ARG A 787 -35.76 34.98 2.43
N LEU A 788 -36.08 36.18 2.91
CA LEU A 788 -37.25 36.95 2.46
C LEU A 788 -36.93 38.04 1.46
N SER A 789 -35.77 38.70 1.62
CA SER A 789 -35.27 39.71 0.68
C SER A 789 -33.76 39.84 0.74
N SER A 790 -33.18 40.25 -0.38
CA SER A 790 -31.77 40.60 -0.47
C SER A 790 -31.66 41.89 -1.28
N THR A 791 -31.08 42.94 -0.70
CA THR A 791 -31.07 44.28 -1.29
C THR A 791 -29.68 44.90 -1.14
N LYS A 792 -29.17 45.44 -2.21
CA LYS A 792 -27.97 46.24 -2.19
C LYS A 792 -28.26 47.63 -1.63
N LEU A 793 -27.63 47.97 -0.50
CA LEU A 793 -27.91 49.21 0.19
C LEU A 793 -27.38 50.42 -0.60
N LYS A 794 -28.28 51.41 -0.84
CA LYS A 794 -27.93 52.68 -1.44
C LYS A 794 -27.98 53.82 -0.42
N THR A 795 -28.51 53.54 0.74
CA THR A 795 -28.61 54.43 1.91
C THR A 795 -28.34 53.58 3.16
N ASN A 796 -28.26 54.19 4.29
CA ASN A 796 -28.18 53.49 5.57
C ASN A 796 -29.56 53.03 6.09
N THR A 797 -30.57 52.95 5.23
CA THR A 797 -31.90 52.49 5.56
C THR A 797 -32.31 51.30 4.73
N LEU A 798 -33.08 50.40 5.31
CA LEU A 798 -33.68 49.23 4.69
C LEU A 798 -35.22 49.30 4.82
N ASP A 799 -35.91 49.26 3.66
CA ASP A 799 -37.36 49.18 3.61
C ASP A 799 -37.81 47.77 4.02
N VAL A 800 -38.61 47.68 5.08
CA VAL A 800 -39.17 46.46 5.65
C VAL A 800 -40.72 46.53 5.67
N SER A 801 -41.29 47.47 4.94
CA SER A 801 -42.77 47.71 4.90
C SER A 801 -43.55 46.48 4.41
N ASN A 802 -42.95 45.65 3.56
CA ASN A 802 -43.57 44.44 3.00
C ASN A 802 -43.53 43.22 3.93
N LEU A 803 -42.89 43.32 5.11
CA LEU A 803 -42.83 42.24 6.06
C LEU A 803 -44.10 42.26 6.97
N ALA A 804 -44.59 41.08 7.28
CA ALA A 804 -45.64 40.92 8.29
C ALA A 804 -45.11 41.22 9.71
N SER A 805 -45.98 41.47 10.66
CA SER A 805 -45.54 41.63 12.06
C SER A 805 -44.87 40.33 12.55
N GLY A 806 -43.68 40.44 13.09
CA GLY A 806 -42.91 39.26 13.49
C GLY A 806 -41.47 39.57 13.84
N VAL A 807 -40.71 38.52 14.12
CA VAL A 807 -39.27 38.55 14.41
C VAL A 807 -38.50 38.18 13.16
N TYR A 808 -37.45 38.97 12.86
CA TYR A 808 -36.63 38.81 11.65
C TYR A 808 -35.18 39.01 12.00
N PHE A 809 -34.28 38.50 11.11
CA PHE A 809 -32.86 38.69 11.17
C PHE A 809 -32.36 39.44 9.94
N LEU A 810 -31.62 40.50 10.17
CA LEU A 810 -30.89 41.23 9.14
C LEU A 810 -29.46 40.67 9.06
N ARG A 811 -29.04 40.22 7.88
CA ARG A 811 -27.67 39.92 7.55
C ARG A 811 -27.12 41.06 6.69
N LEU A 812 -26.03 41.65 7.10
CA LEU A 812 -25.25 42.59 6.33
C LEU A 812 -23.95 41.95 5.94
N GLU A 813 -23.57 42.06 4.68
CA GLU A 813 -22.34 41.53 4.13
C GLU A 813 -21.50 42.66 3.59
N SER A 814 -20.22 42.77 4.05
CA SER A 814 -19.29 43.79 3.66
C SER A 814 -17.86 43.22 3.70
N ASP A 815 -17.20 43.17 2.50
CA ASP A 815 -15.81 42.79 2.34
C ASP A 815 -15.49 41.42 2.99
N GLY A 816 -16.34 40.42 2.70
CA GLY A 816 -16.21 39.06 3.24
C GLY A 816 -16.66 38.92 4.70
N LYS A 817 -17.15 39.96 5.32
CA LYS A 817 -17.60 39.97 6.72
C LYS A 817 -19.14 40.02 6.80
N ILE A 818 -19.67 39.21 7.69
CA ILE A 818 -21.13 39.08 7.85
C ILE A 818 -21.54 39.54 9.26
N ILE A 819 -22.57 40.39 9.33
CA ILE A 819 -23.22 40.80 10.58
C ILE A 819 -24.65 40.35 10.58
N LYS A 820 -25.10 39.76 11.67
CA LYS A 820 -26.51 39.44 11.88
C LYS A 820 -27.06 40.31 13.01
N ARG A 821 -28.25 40.92 12.81
CA ARG A 821 -28.97 41.70 13.82
C ARG A 821 -30.43 41.28 13.82
N LYS A 822 -30.98 41.02 14.99
CA LYS A 822 -32.39 40.70 15.18
C LYS A 822 -33.21 41.98 15.23
N PHE A 823 -34.35 42.04 14.52
CA PHE A 823 -35.30 43.12 14.65
C PHE A 823 -36.73 42.57 14.72
N ILE A 824 -37.63 43.41 15.22
CA ILE A 824 -39.06 43.12 15.37
C ILE A 824 -39.80 44.05 14.44
N LYS A 825 -40.59 43.52 13.50
CA LYS A 825 -41.54 44.24 12.66
C LYS A 825 -42.87 44.34 13.43
N LYS A 826 -43.42 45.55 13.55
CA LYS A 826 -44.76 45.77 14.15
C LYS A 826 -45.88 45.35 13.20
#